data_e5c1c6e0fc73a261b8dbd00a44c6fd4c
#
_entry.id   e5c1c6e0fc73a261b8dbd00a44c6fd4c
#
_cell.length_a   1.000
_cell.length_b   1.000
_cell.length_c   1.000
_cell.angle_alpha   90.00
_cell.angle_beta   90.00
_cell.angle_gamma   90.00
#
_symmetry.space_group_name_H-M   'P 1'
#
loop_
_entity.id
_entity.type
_entity.pdbx_description
1 polymer ?
#
loop_
_entity_poly.entity_id
_entity_poly.type
_entity_poly.pdbx_seq_one_letter_code
_entity_poly.pdbx_strand_id
1 'polypeptide(L)'
;MRLRSPCAIYGSLAAIASFLSYPALAAPPPASAYAETPNAGSARMSPDGKSVAYVDGQGDELSIMISAIDGNKLLPVPTGDWNPKSVSWKDNQTLLVRLDQTAIADSGYPYPIGQLMAMSADGAKALPLRFVRKEDPGSTMSGNGASISNLSDQMVSDLPSLQNQILVEVGDRAYDYPSVYNVDLWDDAKHVVVRTQPGVTGWEADQNGIVRAGYSRSETNQAGVYDHQIVARTSETDGWHTYPFRADDLAFSATDPSVLYALLTPDSGLASVVQIDIPTGTIKSTLTSGPKGTLWLDADEGVLDGYGTTTQSGSVITYVDPAKAADAAAIAQALKIPNLALIDHSADGKRITALVRTPGQPDALWLLDRSQSPPALNPLLTDYEDVPASSIATGKWGSFTARDGLNIPVLVTLPVGAPNAPIPFVVLPYSGPASRDVLEFNWLVQFLVSRGYGVLQPQFRGSTGYGADFESAGKQQWGLAMQNDVTDATRWLVSQKLALPNKICIAGAGYGGYAALEGAEKEPSLYACAASIAGISDLPAWIAERNQYAFSDTDIANIGGNTGALAAVSPDRHADKLQIPVLLIAPTKDWDVPIEQTKKMEAALKAAGKTEQTLYLPDADFYRPAARLAELNALETFLAQNLKTN
;
A
#
# COMPACT_ATOMS: atom_id res chain seq x y z
N MET A 1 93.54 -36.68 17.38
CA MET A 1 94.25 -35.63 16.61
C MET A 1 93.19 -34.90 15.77
N ARG A 2 93.04 -33.61 15.99
CA ARG A 2 92.13 -32.62 15.32
C ARG A 2 90.64 -32.84 15.44
N LEU A 3 90.06 -32.09 16.37
CA LEU A 3 88.68 -31.69 16.58
C LEU A 3 88.12 -30.89 15.37
N ARG A 4 86.90 -31.19 14.98
CA ARG A 4 86.06 -30.25 14.20
C ARG A 4 84.76 -29.96 14.92
N SER A 5 84.50 -28.72 15.22
CA SER A 5 83.33 -28.14 15.83
C SER A 5 82.09 -28.27 14.92
N PRO A 6 80.89 -28.38 15.47
CA PRO A 6 79.65 -28.34 14.70
C PRO A 6 79.20 -26.89 14.51
N CYS A 7 78.85 -26.54 13.23
CA CYS A 7 78.15 -25.30 12.84
C CYS A 7 76.70 -25.37 13.30
N ALA A 8 76.24 -24.36 14.05
CA ALA A 8 74.84 -24.13 14.37
C ALA A 8 74.14 -23.46 13.18
N ILE A 9 73.09 -24.11 12.68
CA ILE A 9 72.17 -23.53 11.67
C ILE A 9 71.04 -22.87 12.43
N TYR A 10 71.00 -21.54 12.40
CA TYR A 10 69.82 -20.79 12.84
C TYR A 10 68.80 -20.81 11.69
N GLY A 11 67.72 -21.60 11.86
CA GLY A 11 66.58 -21.55 11.00
C GLY A 11 65.65 -20.41 11.42
N SER A 12 65.53 -19.36 10.59
CA SER A 12 64.53 -18.31 10.73
C SER A 12 63.16 -18.83 10.41
N LEU A 13 62.26 -19.00 11.41
CA LEU A 13 60.84 -19.18 11.21
C LEU A 13 60.24 -17.85 10.74
N ALA A 14 60.00 -17.70 9.46
CA ALA A 14 59.13 -16.67 8.93
C ALA A 14 57.66 -17.08 9.18
N ALA A 15 57.02 -16.42 10.14
CA ALA A 15 55.58 -16.53 10.36
C ALA A 15 54.86 -15.89 9.14
N ILE A 16 54.28 -16.70 8.25
CA ILE A 16 53.36 -16.24 7.24
C ILE A 16 52.06 -15.90 7.95
N ALA A 17 51.83 -14.62 8.25
CA ALA A 17 50.55 -14.09 8.62
C ALA A 17 49.66 -14.10 7.39
N SER A 18 48.84 -15.14 7.27
CA SER A 18 47.73 -15.17 6.32
C SER A 18 46.71 -14.11 6.72
N PHE A 19 46.80 -12.93 6.15
CA PHE A 19 45.70 -11.99 6.16
C PHE A 19 44.55 -12.64 5.41
N LEU A 20 43.57 -13.18 6.15
CA LEU A 20 42.25 -13.44 5.62
C LEU A 20 41.68 -12.05 5.28
N SER A 21 41.82 -11.66 4.02
CA SER A 21 41.07 -10.54 3.46
C SER A 21 39.60 -10.94 3.46
N TYR A 22 38.85 -10.49 4.47
CA TYR A 22 37.40 -10.43 4.35
C TYR A 22 37.10 -9.62 3.07
N PRO A 23 36.24 -10.11 2.18
CA PRO A 23 35.81 -9.28 1.08
C PRO A 23 35.23 -8.00 1.69
N ALA A 24 35.76 -6.86 1.28
CA ALA A 24 35.18 -5.57 1.66
C ALA A 24 33.69 -5.63 1.25
N LEU A 25 32.78 -5.48 2.20
CA LEU A 25 31.37 -5.31 1.93
C LEU A 25 31.28 -4.17 0.90
N ALA A 26 30.63 -4.41 -0.23
CA ALA A 26 30.37 -3.37 -1.21
C ALA A 26 29.69 -2.19 -0.49
N ALA A 27 30.00 -0.98 -0.92
CA ALA A 27 29.32 0.20 -0.37
C ALA A 27 27.81 0.02 -0.52
N PRO A 28 27.01 0.43 0.48
CA PRO A 28 25.55 0.30 0.39
C PRO A 28 25.04 1.08 -0.83
N PRO A 29 23.95 0.63 -1.47
CA PRO A 29 23.33 1.36 -2.57
C PRO A 29 22.95 2.79 -2.11
N PRO A 30 23.00 3.80 -3.00
CA PRO A 30 22.64 5.16 -2.62
C PRO A 30 21.17 5.24 -2.17
N ALA A 31 20.83 6.22 -1.34
CA ALA A 31 19.45 6.41 -0.88
C ALA A 31 18.46 6.62 -2.04
N SER A 32 18.93 7.23 -3.15
CA SER A 32 18.13 7.41 -4.37
C SER A 32 17.61 6.12 -4.97
N ALA A 33 18.35 5.02 -4.87
CA ALA A 33 17.91 3.71 -5.36
C ALA A 33 16.66 3.16 -4.64
N TYR A 34 16.39 3.64 -3.42
CA TYR A 34 15.21 3.27 -2.63
C TYR A 34 14.10 4.32 -2.68
N ALA A 35 14.38 5.48 -3.29
CA ALA A 35 13.42 6.58 -3.41
C ALA A 35 12.59 6.49 -4.71
N GLU A 36 12.90 5.58 -5.60
CA GLU A 36 12.19 5.39 -6.87
C GLU A 36 10.71 5.08 -6.68
N THR A 37 9.90 5.46 -7.67
CA THR A 37 8.49 5.08 -7.74
C THR A 37 8.39 3.67 -8.32
N PRO A 38 7.77 2.69 -7.64
CA PRO A 38 7.54 1.37 -8.21
C PRO A 38 6.61 1.48 -9.43
N ASN A 39 6.99 0.88 -10.55
CA ASN A 39 6.31 1.04 -11.83
C ASN A 39 5.71 -0.25 -12.41
N ALA A 40 6.27 -1.42 -12.05
CA ALA A 40 5.83 -2.70 -12.57
C ALA A 40 4.34 -3.01 -12.27
N GLY A 41 3.87 -2.67 -11.08
CA GLY A 41 2.49 -2.89 -10.66
C GLY A 41 1.48 -1.96 -11.34
N SER A 42 1.91 -0.77 -11.77
CA SER A 42 1.07 0.21 -12.47
C SER A 42 0.99 -0.03 -13.99
N ALA A 43 1.86 -0.87 -14.53
CA ALA A 43 2.02 -1.05 -15.96
C ALA A 43 0.85 -1.81 -16.60
N ARG A 44 0.42 -1.33 -17.77
CA ARG A 44 -0.65 -1.93 -18.59
C ARG A 44 -0.24 -1.98 -20.04
N MET A 45 -0.46 -3.14 -20.66
CA MET A 45 -0.19 -3.37 -22.08
C MET A 45 -1.35 -2.90 -22.95
N SER A 46 -1.07 -2.29 -24.11
CA SER A 46 -2.11 -1.91 -25.07
C SER A 46 -2.83 -3.15 -25.65
N PRO A 47 -4.09 -3.02 -26.07
CA PRO A 47 -4.85 -4.15 -26.63
C PRO A 47 -4.19 -4.82 -27.83
N ASP A 48 -3.43 -4.08 -28.65
CA ASP A 48 -2.69 -4.68 -29.79
C ASP A 48 -1.33 -5.29 -29.39
N GLY A 49 -0.99 -5.23 -28.09
CA GLY A 49 0.24 -5.81 -27.56
C GLY A 49 1.53 -5.09 -27.96
N LYS A 50 1.48 -3.86 -28.47
CA LYS A 50 2.68 -3.16 -28.98
C LYS A 50 3.26 -2.14 -28.03
N SER A 51 2.49 -1.65 -27.08
CA SER A 51 2.90 -0.62 -26.14
C SER A 51 2.61 -1.03 -24.70
N VAL A 52 3.35 -0.46 -23.76
CA VAL A 52 3.07 -0.52 -22.33
C VAL A 52 3.03 0.91 -21.80
N ALA A 53 2.04 1.21 -20.96
CA ALA A 53 1.92 2.46 -20.22
C ALA A 53 2.05 2.19 -18.73
N TYR A 54 2.75 3.06 -18.01
CA TYR A 54 2.98 2.92 -16.58
C TYR A 54 3.22 4.27 -15.91
N VAL A 55 3.10 4.32 -14.60
CA VAL A 55 3.45 5.50 -13.78
C VAL A 55 4.92 5.42 -13.44
N ASP A 56 5.64 6.54 -13.62
CA ASP A 56 7.03 6.66 -13.21
C ASP A 56 7.33 8.05 -12.66
N GLY A 57 8.35 8.16 -11.81
CA GLY A 57 8.79 9.40 -11.20
C GLY A 57 10.24 9.70 -11.53
N GLN A 58 10.47 10.88 -12.11
CA GLN A 58 11.80 11.42 -12.31
C GLN A 58 11.97 12.73 -11.52
N GLY A 59 12.79 12.70 -10.49
CA GLY A 59 12.98 13.86 -9.60
C GLY A 59 11.71 14.19 -8.82
N ASP A 60 11.17 15.40 -9.02
CA ASP A 60 9.96 15.88 -8.33
C ASP A 60 8.65 15.61 -9.09
N GLU A 61 8.73 15.15 -10.33
CA GLU A 61 7.56 14.98 -11.19
C GLU A 61 7.21 13.52 -11.38
N LEU A 62 5.93 13.20 -11.23
CA LEU A 62 5.33 11.95 -11.66
C LEU A 62 4.80 12.11 -13.08
N SER A 63 4.95 11.09 -13.90
CA SER A 63 4.55 11.10 -15.32
C SER A 63 3.92 9.77 -15.71
N ILE A 64 3.10 9.80 -16.74
CA ILE A 64 2.70 8.59 -17.45
C ILE A 64 3.76 8.32 -18.51
N MET A 65 4.39 7.16 -18.42
CA MET A 65 5.38 6.70 -19.39
C MET A 65 4.70 5.77 -20.40
N ILE A 66 4.90 6.03 -21.68
CA ILE A 66 4.39 5.17 -22.76
C ILE A 66 5.59 4.65 -23.54
N SER A 67 5.79 3.33 -23.54
CA SER A 67 6.92 2.67 -24.18
C SER A 67 6.45 1.66 -25.22
N ALA A 68 7.11 1.62 -26.39
CA ALA A 68 6.91 0.52 -27.32
C ALA A 68 7.60 -0.75 -26.81
N ILE A 69 6.89 -1.88 -26.80
CA ILE A 69 7.42 -3.17 -26.30
C ILE A 69 8.60 -3.66 -27.16
N ASP A 70 8.51 -3.50 -28.48
CA ASP A 70 9.54 -3.96 -29.42
C ASP A 70 10.51 -2.84 -29.83
N GLY A 71 10.60 -1.74 -29.06
CA GLY A 71 11.40 -0.58 -29.41
C GLY A 71 11.86 0.24 -28.20
N ASN A 72 12.80 1.15 -28.46
CA ASN A 72 13.36 2.01 -27.42
C ASN A 72 12.69 3.39 -27.34
N LYS A 73 11.46 3.54 -27.86
CA LYS A 73 10.77 4.82 -27.81
C LYS A 73 10.04 4.94 -26.50
N LEU A 74 10.47 5.87 -25.67
CA LEU A 74 9.83 6.24 -24.42
C LEU A 74 9.25 7.65 -24.58
N LEU A 75 7.97 7.80 -24.22
CA LEU A 75 7.26 9.07 -24.22
C LEU A 75 6.80 9.38 -22.80
N PRO A 76 7.44 10.32 -22.09
CA PRO A 76 6.94 10.81 -20.84
C PRO A 76 5.82 11.83 -21.08
N VAL A 77 4.69 11.67 -20.40
CA VAL A 77 3.58 12.62 -20.41
C VAL A 77 3.39 13.13 -18.98
N PRO A 78 3.82 14.37 -18.68
CA PRO A 78 3.72 14.92 -17.35
C PRO A 78 2.25 15.17 -16.98
N THR A 79 1.93 14.94 -15.71
CA THR A 79 0.60 15.17 -15.14
C THR A 79 0.48 16.49 -14.35
N GLY A 80 1.54 17.31 -14.35
CA GLY A 80 1.62 18.56 -13.61
C GLY A 80 1.60 18.33 -12.09
N ASP A 81 0.74 19.08 -11.40
CA ASP A 81 0.58 18.96 -9.94
C ASP A 81 -0.21 17.73 -9.49
N TRP A 82 -0.73 16.92 -10.43
CA TRP A 82 -1.49 15.73 -10.12
C TRP A 82 -0.59 14.50 -10.00
N ASN A 83 -0.90 13.64 -9.05
CA ASN A 83 -0.24 12.35 -8.87
C ASN A 83 -0.99 11.27 -9.65
N PRO A 84 -0.41 10.67 -10.70
CA PRO A 84 -1.02 9.54 -11.37
C PRO A 84 -1.00 8.32 -10.44
N LYS A 85 -2.16 7.69 -10.26
CA LYS A 85 -2.36 6.48 -9.44
C LYS A 85 -2.38 5.21 -10.27
N SER A 86 -3.08 5.27 -11.38
CA SER A 86 -3.18 4.13 -12.29
C SER A 86 -3.40 4.60 -13.71
N VAL A 87 -3.04 3.75 -14.64
CA VAL A 87 -3.29 3.92 -16.06
C VAL A 87 -3.94 2.65 -16.61
N SER A 88 -4.89 2.79 -17.53
CA SER A 88 -5.46 1.68 -18.31
C SER A 88 -5.63 2.10 -19.76
N TRP A 89 -5.66 1.14 -20.66
CA TRP A 89 -5.92 1.36 -22.06
C TRP A 89 -7.40 1.21 -22.35
N LYS A 90 -8.02 2.24 -22.88
CA LYS A 90 -9.37 2.19 -23.44
C LYS A 90 -9.38 1.48 -24.79
N ASP A 91 -8.38 1.82 -25.60
CA ASP A 91 -8.07 1.25 -26.91
C ASP A 91 -6.60 1.51 -27.26
N ASN A 92 -6.15 1.17 -28.48
CA ASN A 92 -4.74 1.37 -28.86
C ASN A 92 -4.29 2.83 -28.95
N GLN A 93 -5.20 3.79 -28.82
CA GLN A 93 -4.93 5.22 -29.01
C GLN A 93 -5.32 6.06 -27.79
N THR A 94 -6.07 5.51 -26.86
CA THR A 94 -6.64 6.24 -25.72
C THR A 94 -6.31 5.54 -24.40
N LEU A 95 -5.80 6.33 -23.48
CA LEU A 95 -5.51 5.95 -22.09
C LEU A 95 -6.53 6.61 -21.16
N LEU A 96 -6.88 5.90 -20.10
CA LEU A 96 -7.61 6.41 -18.95
C LEU A 96 -6.66 6.47 -17.77
N VAL A 97 -6.50 7.65 -17.19
CA VAL A 97 -5.55 7.88 -16.10
C VAL A 97 -6.32 8.36 -14.87
N ARG A 98 -6.18 7.63 -13.76
CA ARG A 98 -6.66 8.09 -12.47
C ARG A 98 -5.59 8.95 -11.81
N LEU A 99 -5.99 10.11 -11.38
CA LEU A 99 -5.14 11.12 -10.77
C LEU A 99 -5.65 11.44 -9.38
N ASP A 100 -4.77 11.78 -8.47
CA ASP A 100 -5.11 12.42 -7.22
C ASP A 100 -4.22 13.62 -6.92
N GLN A 101 -4.67 14.47 -6.02
CA GLN A 101 -3.85 15.49 -5.37
C GLN A 101 -4.45 15.85 -4.02
N THR A 102 -3.66 16.48 -3.18
CA THR A 102 -4.14 17.09 -1.96
C THR A 102 -4.52 18.54 -2.22
N ALA A 103 -5.80 18.86 -2.03
CA ALA A 103 -6.32 20.22 -2.03
C ALA A 103 -6.37 20.77 -0.60
N ILE A 104 -6.39 22.10 -0.47
CA ILE A 104 -6.54 22.78 0.82
C ILE A 104 -7.92 23.44 0.85
N ALA A 105 -8.74 23.10 1.84
CA ALA A 105 -10.03 23.72 2.07
C ALA A 105 -9.88 25.17 2.55
N ASP A 106 -10.96 25.97 2.47
CA ASP A 106 -11.00 27.34 3.01
C ASP A 106 -10.71 27.40 4.51
N SER A 107 -10.95 26.30 5.24
CA SER A 107 -10.58 26.11 6.63
C SER A 107 -9.08 25.93 6.87
N GLY A 108 -8.28 25.76 5.80
CA GLY A 108 -6.86 25.45 5.84
C GLY A 108 -6.54 23.95 5.93
N TYR A 109 -7.54 23.05 5.97
CA TYR A 109 -7.32 21.61 6.07
C TYR A 109 -7.04 20.98 4.71
N PRO A 110 -6.03 20.06 4.63
CA PRO A 110 -5.78 19.28 3.43
C PRO A 110 -6.85 18.18 3.27
N TYR A 111 -7.24 17.91 2.03
CA TYR A 111 -8.14 16.81 1.69
C TYR A 111 -7.80 16.25 0.31
N PRO A 112 -7.99 14.92 0.09
CA PRO A 112 -7.70 14.31 -1.18
C PRO A 112 -8.81 14.63 -2.18
N ILE A 113 -8.42 14.91 -3.42
CA ILE A 113 -9.32 14.97 -4.57
C ILE A 113 -8.83 14.01 -5.65
N GLY A 114 -9.76 13.25 -6.23
CA GLY A 114 -9.51 12.34 -7.34
C GLY A 114 -10.04 12.93 -8.67
N GLN A 115 -9.42 12.54 -9.76
CA GLN A 115 -9.85 12.89 -11.11
C GLN A 115 -9.54 11.76 -12.09
N LEU A 116 -10.47 11.52 -13.01
CA LEU A 116 -10.23 10.67 -14.17
C LEU A 116 -9.88 11.57 -15.37
N MET A 117 -8.88 11.16 -16.15
CA MET A 117 -8.42 11.89 -17.34
C MET A 117 -8.38 10.92 -18.53
N ALA A 118 -8.93 11.35 -19.67
CA ALA A 118 -8.69 10.70 -20.95
C ALA A 118 -7.45 11.31 -21.62
N MET A 119 -6.56 10.47 -22.14
CA MET A 119 -5.31 10.91 -22.76
C MET A 119 -5.06 10.12 -24.05
N SER A 120 -4.61 10.82 -25.11
CA SER A 120 -4.16 10.13 -26.31
C SER A 120 -2.81 9.47 -26.11
N ALA A 121 -2.60 8.29 -26.72
CA ALA A 121 -1.37 7.49 -26.59
C ALA A 121 -0.10 8.19 -27.12
N ASP A 122 -0.25 9.24 -27.91
CA ASP A 122 0.86 10.09 -28.36
C ASP A 122 1.14 11.28 -27.42
N GLY A 123 0.36 11.40 -26.35
CA GLY A 123 0.46 12.49 -25.38
C GLY A 123 0.00 13.86 -25.89
N ALA A 124 -0.50 13.95 -27.13
CA ALA A 124 -0.86 15.23 -27.73
C ALA A 124 -2.16 15.83 -27.19
N LYS A 125 -3.04 14.99 -26.65
CA LYS A 125 -4.32 15.39 -26.08
C LYS A 125 -4.51 14.75 -24.71
N ALA A 126 -4.84 15.56 -23.73
CA ALA A 126 -5.22 15.12 -22.40
C ALA A 126 -6.43 15.94 -21.94
N LEU A 127 -7.50 15.28 -21.54
CA LEU A 127 -8.74 15.91 -21.11
C LEU A 127 -9.17 15.38 -19.75
N PRO A 128 -9.15 16.20 -18.71
CA PRO A 128 -9.73 15.81 -17.42
C PRO A 128 -11.25 15.71 -17.55
N LEU A 129 -11.81 14.59 -17.13
CA LEU A 129 -13.25 14.36 -17.13
C LEU A 129 -13.86 15.06 -15.91
N ARG A 130 -14.74 16.02 -16.14
CA ARG A 130 -15.35 16.83 -15.08
C ARG A 130 -16.78 16.38 -14.82
N PHE A 131 -17.04 15.87 -13.63
CA PHE A 131 -18.36 15.41 -13.21
C PHE A 131 -19.14 16.45 -12.38
N VAL A 132 -18.53 17.59 -12.07
CA VAL A 132 -19.16 18.68 -11.31
C VAL A 132 -20.11 19.48 -12.21
N ARG A 133 -21.37 19.63 -11.82
CA ARG A 133 -22.33 20.51 -12.52
C ARG A 133 -21.83 21.96 -12.51
N LYS A 134 -21.80 22.57 -13.70
CA LYS A 134 -21.43 23.98 -13.89
C LYS A 134 -22.43 24.97 -13.26
N GLU A 135 -23.55 24.49 -12.74
CA GLU A 135 -24.72 25.30 -12.34
C GLU A 135 -25.03 25.29 -10.83
N ASP A 136 -24.14 24.78 -9.99
CA ASP A 136 -24.31 24.87 -8.55
C ASP A 136 -23.37 25.93 -7.96
N PRO A 137 -23.77 27.25 -7.99
CA PRO A 137 -22.99 28.33 -7.35
C PRO A 137 -22.95 28.19 -5.82
N GLY A 138 -23.65 27.18 -5.26
CA GLY A 138 -23.71 26.86 -3.83
C GLY A 138 -22.88 25.64 -3.44
N SER A 139 -22.19 24.97 -4.37
CA SER A 139 -21.22 23.91 -4.04
C SER A 139 -19.86 24.48 -3.57
N THR A 140 -19.79 25.78 -3.28
CA THR A 140 -18.76 26.28 -2.40
C THR A 140 -18.94 25.54 -1.07
N MET A 141 -17.92 24.79 -0.68
CA MET A 141 -17.77 24.12 0.59
C MET A 141 -18.15 25.07 1.73
N SER A 142 -19.44 25.18 2.01
CA SER A 142 -19.93 25.90 3.16
C SER A 142 -19.74 25.00 4.35
N GLY A 143 -18.78 25.32 5.16
CA GLY A 143 -18.66 25.14 6.60
C GLY A 143 -18.93 23.79 7.28
N ASN A 144 -19.37 22.76 6.58
CA ASN A 144 -19.68 21.43 7.13
C ASN A 144 -18.97 20.34 6.31
N GLY A 145 -17.67 20.52 6.01
CA GLY A 145 -16.80 19.41 5.63
C GLY A 145 -17.30 18.48 4.51
N ALA A 146 -18.08 18.99 3.57
CA ALA A 146 -18.49 18.20 2.44
C ALA A 146 -17.24 17.90 1.61
N SER A 147 -16.65 16.73 1.78
CA SER A 147 -15.69 16.22 0.83
C SER A 147 -16.36 16.28 -0.54
N ILE A 148 -15.75 17.01 -1.46
CA ILE A 148 -16.01 16.77 -2.88
C ILE A 148 -15.74 15.29 -3.03
N SER A 149 -16.78 14.52 -3.32
CA SER A 149 -16.71 13.07 -3.22
C SER A 149 -15.55 12.58 -4.06
N ASN A 150 -14.70 11.75 -3.50
CA ASN A 150 -13.69 10.97 -4.22
C ASN A 150 -14.30 10.06 -5.31
N LEU A 151 -15.61 10.16 -5.55
CA LEU A 151 -16.39 9.35 -6.49
C LEU A 151 -16.28 9.82 -7.94
N SER A 152 -15.65 10.96 -8.22
CA SER A 152 -15.50 11.44 -9.60
C SER A 152 -14.43 10.73 -10.41
N ASP A 153 -13.71 9.79 -9.82
CA ASP A 153 -12.68 8.99 -10.48
C ASP A 153 -13.02 7.48 -10.55
N GLN A 154 -14.19 7.08 -10.05
CA GLN A 154 -14.60 5.68 -10.02
C GLN A 154 -15.21 5.26 -11.36
N MET A 155 -14.45 4.52 -12.14
CA MET A 155 -14.91 3.91 -13.38
C MET A 155 -15.61 2.59 -13.06
N VAL A 156 -16.82 2.42 -13.62
CA VAL A 156 -17.63 1.20 -13.50
C VAL A 156 -17.34 0.25 -14.66
N SER A 157 -17.11 0.79 -15.85
CA SER A 157 -16.70 0.03 -17.04
C SER A 157 -16.05 0.97 -18.04
N ASP A 158 -15.04 0.49 -18.72
CA ASP A 158 -14.44 1.19 -19.84
C ASP A 158 -15.23 1.05 -21.13
N LEU A 159 -16.30 0.23 -21.16
CA LEU A 159 -17.15 -0.04 -22.34
C LEU A 159 -16.33 -0.45 -23.57
N PRO A 160 -15.68 -1.62 -23.60
CA PRO A 160 -14.72 -1.97 -24.65
C PRO A 160 -15.31 -2.00 -26.05
N SER A 161 -16.63 -2.18 -26.18
CA SER A 161 -17.34 -2.15 -27.47
C SER A 161 -17.66 -0.74 -27.99
N LEU A 162 -17.50 0.32 -27.18
CA LEU A 162 -17.81 1.72 -27.51
C LEU A 162 -16.56 2.59 -27.44
N GLN A 163 -16.09 3.07 -28.58
CA GLN A 163 -14.76 3.68 -28.72
C GLN A 163 -14.48 4.88 -27.81
N ASN A 164 -15.44 5.77 -27.58
CA ASN A 164 -15.24 7.03 -26.86
C ASN A 164 -16.06 7.13 -25.57
N GLN A 165 -16.60 6.03 -25.07
CA GLN A 165 -17.51 6.07 -23.93
C GLN A 165 -17.00 5.19 -22.79
N ILE A 166 -17.34 5.61 -21.57
CA ILE A 166 -17.10 4.86 -20.34
C ILE A 166 -18.30 4.99 -19.41
N LEU A 167 -18.41 4.07 -18.46
CA LEU A 167 -19.34 4.20 -17.34
C LEU A 167 -18.58 4.65 -16.11
N VAL A 168 -19.12 5.67 -15.45
CA VAL A 168 -18.59 6.17 -14.18
C VAL A 168 -19.69 6.31 -13.14
N GLU A 169 -19.38 6.05 -11.90
CA GLU A 169 -20.28 6.36 -10.80
C GLU A 169 -20.02 7.79 -10.30
N VAL A 170 -21.08 8.55 -10.14
CA VAL A 170 -21.02 9.95 -9.66
C VAL A 170 -22.09 10.17 -8.61
N GLY A 171 -21.69 10.64 -7.44
CA GLY A 171 -22.60 11.15 -6.42
C GLY A 171 -23.00 12.58 -6.72
N ASP A 172 -24.29 12.90 -6.62
CA ASP A 172 -24.77 14.28 -6.82
C ASP A 172 -24.36 15.21 -5.66
N ARG A 173 -24.11 14.66 -4.48
CA ARG A 173 -23.61 15.33 -3.25
C ARG A 173 -22.67 14.41 -2.48
N ALA A 174 -21.89 14.98 -1.60
CA ALA A 174 -20.89 14.27 -0.79
C ALA A 174 -21.38 13.04 -0.01
N TYR A 175 -22.68 12.92 0.20
CA TYR A 175 -23.32 11.84 0.94
C TYR A 175 -24.43 11.14 0.15
N ASP A 176 -24.59 11.47 -1.14
CA ASP A 176 -25.58 10.80 -1.97
C ASP A 176 -25.02 9.48 -2.49
N TYR A 177 -25.87 8.47 -2.54
CA TYR A 177 -25.56 7.24 -3.21
C TYR A 177 -25.31 7.51 -4.71
N PRO A 178 -24.27 6.92 -5.34
CA PRO A 178 -23.91 7.26 -6.70
C PRO A 178 -24.92 6.74 -7.71
N SER A 179 -25.12 7.54 -8.76
CA SER A 179 -25.73 7.12 -10.03
C SER A 179 -24.62 6.73 -11.00
N VAL A 180 -24.93 5.84 -11.96
CA VAL A 180 -24.00 5.51 -13.05
C VAL A 180 -24.34 6.33 -14.29
N TYR A 181 -23.32 6.98 -14.82
CA TYR A 181 -23.39 7.79 -16.04
C TYR A 181 -22.56 7.14 -17.14
N ASN A 182 -23.09 7.15 -18.36
CA ASN A 182 -22.30 6.97 -19.56
C ASN A 182 -21.75 8.35 -19.96
N VAL A 183 -20.44 8.43 -20.19
CA VAL A 183 -19.70 9.67 -20.44
C VAL A 183 -18.90 9.53 -21.73
N ASP A 184 -19.01 10.50 -22.63
CA ASP A 184 -18.10 10.62 -23.77
C ASP A 184 -16.77 11.23 -23.33
N LEU A 185 -15.68 10.64 -23.76
CA LEU A 185 -14.32 11.00 -23.34
C LEU A 185 -13.84 12.35 -23.87
N TRP A 186 -14.45 12.82 -24.97
CA TRP A 186 -13.88 13.95 -25.72
C TRP A 186 -14.78 15.18 -25.81
N ASP A 187 -16.08 15.06 -25.52
CA ASP A 187 -17.03 16.18 -25.55
C ASP A 187 -17.77 16.42 -24.22
N ASP A 188 -17.45 15.60 -23.20
CA ASP A 188 -18.04 15.66 -21.86
C ASP A 188 -19.58 15.44 -21.87
N ALA A 189 -20.12 14.88 -22.95
CA ALA A 189 -21.53 14.49 -23.01
C ALA A 189 -21.79 13.34 -22.06
N LYS A 190 -22.85 13.44 -21.26
CA LYS A 190 -23.18 12.43 -20.26
C LYS A 190 -24.67 12.21 -20.11
N HIS A 191 -25.06 10.96 -19.88
CA HIS A 191 -26.42 10.58 -19.57
C HIS A 191 -26.48 9.50 -18.51
N VAL A 192 -27.53 9.52 -17.67
CA VAL A 192 -27.73 8.53 -16.60
C VAL A 192 -28.09 7.19 -17.19
N VAL A 193 -27.37 6.15 -16.80
CA VAL A 193 -27.65 4.74 -17.13
C VAL A 193 -28.39 4.05 -15.97
N VAL A 194 -27.88 4.24 -14.74
CA VAL A 194 -28.53 3.72 -13.53
C VAL A 194 -28.64 4.86 -12.53
N ARG A 195 -29.85 5.05 -12.00
CA ARG A 195 -30.09 6.02 -10.93
C ARG A 195 -29.68 5.47 -9.59
N THR A 196 -29.33 6.38 -8.68
CA THR A 196 -29.03 6.09 -7.30
C THR A 196 -30.06 5.16 -6.66
N GLN A 197 -29.57 4.24 -5.83
CA GLN A 197 -30.41 3.38 -4.97
C GLN A 197 -29.95 3.51 -3.51
N PRO A 198 -30.88 3.64 -2.56
CA PRO A 198 -30.53 3.71 -1.14
C PRO A 198 -29.69 2.49 -0.72
N GLY A 199 -28.61 2.74 0.03
CA GLY A 199 -27.70 1.69 0.51
C GLY A 199 -26.70 1.16 -0.49
N VAL A 200 -26.69 1.61 -1.76
CA VAL A 200 -25.73 1.22 -2.77
C VAL A 200 -24.65 2.31 -2.90
N THR A 201 -23.43 1.99 -2.54
CA THR A 201 -22.28 2.91 -2.58
C THR A 201 -21.26 2.53 -3.65
N GLY A 202 -21.46 1.44 -4.38
CA GLY A 202 -20.64 1.00 -5.49
C GLY A 202 -21.44 0.19 -6.50
N TRP A 203 -21.11 0.31 -7.77
CA TRP A 203 -21.76 -0.34 -8.89
C TRP A 203 -20.78 -1.18 -9.71
N GLU A 204 -21.27 -2.30 -10.25
CA GLU A 204 -20.50 -3.19 -11.12
C GLU A 204 -21.26 -3.44 -12.44
N ALA A 205 -20.51 -3.40 -13.54
CA ALA A 205 -20.98 -3.76 -14.86
C ALA A 205 -20.37 -5.08 -15.32
N ASP A 206 -21.12 -5.82 -16.16
CA ASP A 206 -20.59 -7.02 -16.81
C ASP A 206 -19.72 -6.65 -18.04
N GLN A 207 -19.10 -7.66 -18.64
CA GLN A 207 -18.23 -7.53 -19.83
C GLN A 207 -18.87 -6.83 -21.05
N ASN A 208 -20.19 -6.66 -21.06
CA ASN A 208 -20.91 -5.93 -22.11
C ASN A 208 -21.18 -4.47 -21.70
N GLY A 209 -20.69 -4.04 -20.53
CA GLY A 209 -20.94 -2.72 -19.98
C GLY A 209 -22.35 -2.54 -19.43
N ILE A 210 -23.08 -3.62 -19.15
CA ILE A 210 -24.41 -3.54 -18.54
C ILE A 210 -24.23 -3.54 -17.02
N VAL A 211 -24.66 -2.47 -16.35
CA VAL A 211 -24.65 -2.39 -14.88
C VAL A 211 -25.67 -3.40 -14.33
N ARG A 212 -25.17 -4.42 -13.64
CA ARG A 212 -25.99 -5.53 -13.17
C ARG A 212 -25.92 -5.80 -11.69
N ALA A 213 -24.96 -5.21 -10.98
CA ALA A 213 -24.88 -5.33 -9.54
C ALA A 213 -24.48 -4.01 -8.89
N GLY A 214 -24.82 -3.88 -7.61
CA GLY A 214 -24.35 -2.82 -6.74
C GLY A 214 -24.31 -3.31 -5.30
N TYR A 215 -23.49 -2.68 -4.46
CA TYR A 215 -23.28 -3.10 -3.09
C TYR A 215 -22.91 -1.94 -2.18
N SER A 216 -23.02 -2.14 -0.89
CA SER A 216 -22.59 -1.19 0.11
C SER A 216 -21.09 -1.37 0.37
N ARG A 217 -20.27 -0.40 -0.04
CA ARG A 217 -18.82 -0.33 0.29
C ARG A 217 -18.55 0.29 1.66
N SER A 218 -19.54 0.92 2.26
CA SER A 218 -19.41 1.66 3.52
C SER A 218 -19.96 0.88 4.71
N GLU A 219 -19.35 1.05 5.86
CA GLU A 219 -19.83 0.43 7.11
C GLU A 219 -21.03 1.16 7.72
N THR A 220 -21.25 2.44 7.38
CA THR A 220 -22.34 3.24 7.94
C THR A 220 -22.97 4.17 6.90
N ASN A 221 -24.29 4.32 6.94
CA ASN A 221 -24.97 5.43 6.31
C ASN A 221 -24.97 6.66 7.25
N GLN A 222 -25.48 7.82 6.77
CA GLN A 222 -25.58 9.07 7.54
C GLN A 222 -26.36 8.96 8.86
N ALA A 223 -27.18 7.92 9.03
CA ALA A 223 -27.96 7.67 10.24
C ALA A 223 -27.25 6.71 11.21
N GLY A 224 -26.01 6.27 10.90
CA GLY A 224 -25.29 5.26 11.67
C GLY A 224 -25.90 3.86 11.53
N VAL A 225 -26.75 3.63 10.54
CA VAL A 225 -27.37 2.34 10.25
C VAL A 225 -26.56 1.64 9.18
N TYR A 226 -26.19 0.40 9.42
CA TYR A 226 -25.47 -0.44 8.47
C TYR A 226 -26.45 -1.02 7.45
N ASP A 227 -26.49 -0.46 6.24
CA ASP A 227 -27.21 -1.04 5.12
C ASP A 227 -26.29 -1.99 4.35
N HIS A 228 -26.10 -3.18 4.89
CA HIS A 228 -25.37 -4.23 4.19
C HIS A 228 -26.29 -4.88 3.18
N GLN A 229 -26.11 -4.53 1.92
CA GLN A 229 -26.91 -5.15 0.85
C GLN A 229 -26.12 -5.31 -0.43
N ILE A 230 -26.50 -6.33 -1.17
CA ILE A 230 -26.18 -6.49 -2.59
C ILE A 230 -27.49 -6.30 -3.35
N VAL A 231 -27.48 -5.52 -4.41
CA VAL A 231 -28.56 -5.49 -5.41
C VAL A 231 -28.03 -6.07 -6.70
N ALA A 232 -28.79 -6.96 -7.36
CA ALA A 232 -28.37 -7.55 -8.62
C ALA A 232 -29.54 -7.85 -9.54
N ARG A 233 -29.27 -7.97 -10.85
CA ARG A 233 -30.20 -8.36 -11.90
C ARG A 233 -29.51 -9.21 -12.97
N THR A 234 -30.27 -10.08 -13.65
CA THR A 234 -29.71 -10.98 -14.67
C THR A 234 -29.52 -10.31 -16.03
N SER A 235 -30.24 -9.22 -16.29
CA SER A 235 -30.17 -8.43 -17.53
C SER A 235 -30.56 -6.97 -17.29
N GLU A 236 -30.35 -6.11 -18.25
CA GLU A 236 -30.74 -4.69 -18.21
C GLU A 236 -32.25 -4.48 -18.01
N THR A 237 -33.05 -5.36 -18.55
CA THR A 237 -34.53 -5.28 -18.49
C THR A 237 -35.14 -5.95 -17.28
N ASP A 238 -34.35 -6.66 -16.50
CA ASP A 238 -34.79 -7.31 -15.26
C ASP A 238 -34.93 -6.33 -14.11
N GLY A 239 -35.82 -6.68 -13.15
CA GLY A 239 -35.93 -5.97 -11.87
C GLY A 239 -34.73 -6.25 -10.98
N TRP A 240 -34.45 -5.31 -10.10
CA TRP A 240 -33.43 -5.48 -9.08
C TRP A 240 -33.89 -6.43 -7.97
N HIS A 241 -33.04 -7.41 -7.65
CA HIS A 241 -33.17 -8.27 -6.47
C HIS A 241 -32.24 -7.73 -5.38
N THR A 242 -32.68 -7.73 -4.13
CA THR A 242 -31.89 -7.24 -2.98
C THR A 242 -31.61 -8.37 -2.01
N TYR A 243 -30.36 -8.49 -1.57
CA TYR A 243 -29.90 -9.51 -0.63
C TYR A 243 -29.18 -8.86 0.55
N PRO A 244 -29.45 -9.32 1.79
CA PRO A 244 -28.85 -8.74 3.00
C PRO A 244 -27.43 -9.29 3.24
N PHE A 245 -26.54 -9.13 2.27
CA PHE A 245 -25.15 -9.52 2.40
C PHE A 245 -24.25 -8.29 2.42
N ARG A 246 -23.25 -8.32 3.29
CA ARG A 246 -22.13 -7.40 3.22
C ARG A 246 -21.07 -7.95 2.26
N ALA A 247 -20.75 -7.20 1.24
CA ALA A 247 -19.71 -7.51 0.29
C ALA A 247 -18.70 -6.37 0.17
N ASP A 248 -17.43 -6.72 0.01
CA ASP A 248 -16.37 -5.76 -0.28
C ASP A 248 -16.10 -5.68 -1.79
N ASP A 249 -16.50 -6.71 -2.55
CA ASP A 249 -16.27 -6.77 -3.99
C ASP A 249 -17.24 -7.74 -4.68
N LEU A 250 -17.54 -7.50 -5.97
CA LEU A 250 -18.43 -8.31 -6.81
C LEU A 250 -17.80 -8.57 -8.20
N ALA A 251 -18.14 -9.71 -8.78
CA ALA A 251 -17.80 -10.03 -10.16
C ALA A 251 -18.84 -10.97 -10.79
N PHE A 252 -18.94 -10.99 -12.10
CA PHE A 252 -19.91 -11.81 -12.84
C PHE A 252 -19.28 -13.08 -13.38
N SER A 253 -20.13 -14.05 -13.67
CA SER A 253 -19.75 -15.22 -14.46
C SER A 253 -19.64 -14.85 -15.95
N ALA A 254 -18.58 -15.28 -16.62
CA ALA A 254 -18.39 -15.12 -18.06
C ALA A 254 -19.48 -15.82 -18.90
N THR A 255 -20.10 -16.87 -18.37
CA THR A 255 -20.95 -17.80 -19.15
C THR A 255 -22.38 -17.89 -18.65
N ASP A 256 -22.66 -17.57 -17.39
CA ASP A 256 -23.98 -17.71 -16.78
C ASP A 256 -24.46 -16.38 -16.20
N PRO A 257 -25.38 -15.66 -16.85
CA PRO A 257 -25.87 -14.38 -16.39
C PRO A 257 -26.65 -14.45 -15.06
N SER A 258 -27.07 -15.64 -14.62
CA SER A 258 -27.72 -15.82 -13.32
C SER A 258 -26.74 -15.91 -12.15
N VAL A 259 -25.43 -15.89 -12.41
CA VAL A 259 -24.39 -16.10 -11.40
C VAL A 259 -23.63 -14.82 -11.12
N LEU A 260 -23.57 -14.46 -9.83
CA LEU A 260 -22.73 -13.41 -9.27
C LEU A 260 -21.71 -14.02 -8.31
N TYR A 261 -20.49 -13.60 -8.38
CA TYR A 261 -19.47 -13.87 -7.36
C TYR A 261 -19.37 -12.67 -6.41
N ALA A 262 -19.18 -12.95 -5.14
CA ALA A 262 -19.07 -11.91 -4.12
C ALA A 262 -17.98 -12.26 -3.11
N LEU A 263 -17.19 -11.26 -2.73
CA LEU A 263 -16.36 -11.32 -1.54
C LEU A 263 -17.20 -10.86 -0.35
N LEU A 264 -17.78 -11.81 0.38
CA LEU A 264 -18.56 -11.52 1.58
C LEU A 264 -17.65 -11.31 2.79
N THR A 265 -17.89 -10.23 3.51
CA THR A 265 -17.11 -9.83 4.70
C THR A 265 -18.03 -9.55 5.87
N PRO A 266 -18.60 -10.59 6.52
CA PRO A 266 -19.52 -10.43 7.63
C PRO A 266 -18.84 -9.72 8.81
N ASP A 267 -19.63 -9.09 9.68
CA ASP A 267 -19.09 -8.38 10.86
C ASP A 267 -18.31 -9.29 11.80
N SER A 268 -18.64 -10.57 11.82
CA SER A 268 -17.96 -11.60 12.59
C SER A 268 -17.72 -12.86 11.75
N GLY A 269 -16.64 -13.58 12.02
CA GLY A 269 -16.28 -14.81 11.32
C GLY A 269 -15.30 -14.57 10.16
N LEU A 270 -15.31 -15.49 9.21
CA LEU A 270 -14.39 -15.47 8.06
C LEU A 270 -15.01 -14.71 6.89
N ALA A 271 -14.17 -13.99 6.16
CA ALA A 271 -14.49 -13.56 4.80
C ALA A 271 -14.58 -14.78 3.87
N SER A 272 -15.40 -14.69 2.82
CA SER A 272 -15.59 -15.81 1.89
C SER A 272 -15.84 -15.31 0.48
N VAL A 273 -15.19 -15.94 -0.49
CA VAL A 273 -15.55 -15.79 -1.90
C VAL A 273 -16.64 -16.81 -2.21
N VAL A 274 -17.80 -16.32 -2.58
CA VAL A 274 -19.00 -17.14 -2.82
C VAL A 274 -19.58 -16.94 -4.21
N GLN A 275 -20.34 -17.92 -4.64
CA GLN A 275 -21.17 -17.87 -5.85
C GLN A 275 -22.63 -17.73 -5.42
N ILE A 276 -23.30 -16.68 -5.90
CA ILE A 276 -24.70 -16.35 -5.59
C ILE A 276 -25.54 -16.57 -6.84
N ASP A 277 -26.69 -17.20 -6.67
CA ASP A 277 -27.75 -17.28 -7.68
C ASP A 277 -28.58 -16.00 -7.66
N ILE A 278 -28.47 -15.17 -8.70
CA ILE A 278 -29.15 -13.86 -8.75
C ILE A 278 -30.66 -13.97 -8.59
N PRO A 279 -31.41 -14.89 -9.28
CA PRO A 279 -32.86 -14.95 -9.12
C PRO A 279 -33.36 -15.28 -7.71
N THR A 280 -32.59 -16.05 -6.95
CA THR A 280 -33.03 -16.53 -5.61
C THR A 280 -32.27 -15.93 -4.45
N GLY A 281 -31.10 -15.33 -4.68
CA GLY A 281 -30.18 -14.84 -3.63
C GLY A 281 -29.50 -15.98 -2.85
N THR A 282 -29.58 -17.21 -3.31
CA THR A 282 -28.99 -18.35 -2.59
C THR A 282 -27.50 -18.48 -2.92
N ILE A 283 -26.68 -18.75 -1.89
CA ILE A 283 -25.27 -19.10 -2.07
C ILE A 283 -25.21 -20.52 -2.62
N LYS A 284 -24.78 -20.67 -3.90
CA LYS A 284 -24.61 -21.96 -4.58
C LYS A 284 -23.36 -22.70 -4.11
N SER A 285 -22.28 -21.98 -3.89
CA SER A 285 -20.99 -22.54 -3.44
C SER A 285 -20.12 -21.50 -2.77
N THR A 286 -19.20 -21.96 -1.93
CA THR A 286 -18.09 -21.17 -1.39
C THR A 286 -16.81 -21.64 -2.07
N LEU A 287 -16.10 -20.73 -2.74
CA LEU A 287 -14.85 -21.04 -3.44
C LEU A 287 -13.70 -21.10 -2.45
N THR A 288 -13.65 -20.15 -1.53
CA THR A 288 -12.63 -20.08 -0.46
C THR A 288 -13.15 -19.28 0.73
N SER A 289 -12.50 -19.45 1.88
CA SER A 289 -12.73 -18.64 3.08
C SER A 289 -11.41 -18.39 3.81
N GLY A 290 -11.31 -17.24 4.45
CA GLY A 290 -10.12 -16.84 5.18
C GLY A 290 -10.37 -15.67 6.12
N PRO A 291 -9.37 -15.26 6.90
CA PRO A 291 -9.45 -14.06 7.71
C PRO A 291 -9.81 -12.82 6.87
N LYS A 292 -10.54 -11.89 7.47
CA LYS A 292 -10.88 -10.60 6.84
C LYS A 292 -9.60 -9.89 6.35
N GLY A 293 -9.67 -9.25 5.18
CA GLY A 293 -8.52 -8.56 4.57
C GLY A 293 -7.44 -9.49 4.00
N THR A 294 -7.69 -10.81 3.89
CA THR A 294 -6.76 -11.74 3.23
C THR A 294 -7.23 -12.21 1.86
N LEU A 295 -8.48 -11.95 1.49
CA LEU A 295 -9.08 -12.38 0.24
C LEU A 295 -9.38 -11.19 -0.65
N TRP A 296 -9.34 -11.39 -1.97
CA TRP A 296 -9.83 -10.45 -2.98
C TRP A 296 -10.32 -11.20 -4.22
N LEU A 297 -11.15 -10.55 -5.03
CA LEU A 297 -11.50 -11.03 -6.35
C LEU A 297 -10.45 -10.55 -7.37
N ASP A 298 -10.14 -11.40 -8.32
CA ASP A 298 -9.35 -11.06 -9.50
C ASP A 298 -10.33 -11.09 -10.68
N ALA A 299 -10.70 -9.89 -11.15
CA ALA A 299 -11.72 -9.71 -12.17
C ALA A 299 -11.22 -8.78 -13.27
N ASP A 300 -11.60 -9.09 -14.50
CA ASP A 300 -11.33 -8.29 -15.69
C ASP A 300 -12.66 -7.94 -16.36
N GLU A 301 -12.87 -6.66 -16.68
CA GLU A 301 -14.14 -6.16 -17.25
C GLU A 301 -15.40 -6.65 -16.49
N GLY A 302 -15.33 -6.71 -15.15
CA GLY A 302 -16.42 -7.17 -14.29
C GLY A 302 -16.63 -8.69 -14.26
N VAL A 303 -15.82 -9.47 -14.96
CA VAL A 303 -15.88 -10.95 -14.97
C VAL A 303 -14.82 -11.52 -14.06
N LEU A 304 -15.20 -12.52 -13.26
CA LEU A 304 -14.27 -13.20 -12.37
C LEU A 304 -13.26 -14.05 -13.16
N ASP A 305 -12.00 -13.69 -13.09
CA ASP A 305 -10.87 -14.49 -13.58
C ASP A 305 -10.35 -15.46 -12.52
N GLY A 306 -10.35 -15.02 -11.29
CA GLY A 306 -9.84 -15.77 -10.17
C GLY A 306 -10.14 -15.12 -8.82
N TYR A 307 -9.52 -15.65 -7.81
CA TYR A 307 -9.53 -15.04 -6.47
C TYR A 307 -8.17 -15.21 -5.82
N GLY A 308 -7.81 -14.21 -5.04
CA GLY A 308 -6.53 -14.18 -4.37
C GLY A 308 -6.63 -14.40 -2.87
N THR A 309 -5.55 -14.92 -2.31
CA THR A 309 -5.35 -15.06 -0.87
C THR A 309 -3.99 -14.52 -0.48
N THR A 310 -3.94 -13.59 0.48
CA THR A 310 -2.68 -13.11 1.05
C THR A 310 -2.35 -13.87 2.33
N THR A 311 -1.18 -14.49 2.36
CA THR A 311 -0.59 -15.17 3.51
C THR A 311 0.63 -14.41 4.01
N GLN A 312 1.25 -14.88 5.09
CA GLN A 312 2.55 -14.36 5.55
C GLN A 312 3.65 -14.50 4.49
N SER A 313 3.53 -15.49 3.59
CA SER A 313 4.51 -15.75 2.52
C SER A 313 4.25 -14.97 1.23
N GLY A 314 3.24 -14.09 1.22
CA GLY A 314 2.82 -13.34 0.06
C GLY A 314 1.45 -13.76 -0.47
N SER A 315 1.08 -13.22 -1.63
CA SER A 315 -0.22 -13.39 -2.26
C SER A 315 -0.21 -14.54 -3.26
N VAL A 316 -1.30 -15.30 -3.31
CA VAL A 316 -1.52 -16.40 -4.27
C VAL A 316 -2.84 -16.17 -4.97
N ILE A 317 -2.87 -16.29 -6.31
CA ILE A 317 -4.08 -16.22 -7.12
C ILE A 317 -4.47 -17.62 -7.59
N THR A 318 -5.74 -17.96 -7.44
CA THR A 318 -6.36 -19.15 -8.01
C THR A 318 -7.28 -18.73 -9.15
N TYR A 319 -6.89 -19.03 -10.38
CA TYR A 319 -7.68 -18.72 -11.55
C TYR A 319 -8.84 -19.71 -11.71
N VAL A 320 -10.03 -19.19 -11.98
CA VAL A 320 -11.23 -20.00 -12.32
C VAL A 320 -11.34 -20.22 -13.82
N ASP A 321 -10.79 -19.32 -14.65
CA ASP A 321 -10.63 -19.52 -16.09
C ASP A 321 -9.50 -20.52 -16.38
N PRO A 322 -9.80 -21.67 -17.06
CA PRO A 322 -8.77 -22.68 -17.32
C PRO A 322 -7.64 -22.22 -18.24
N ALA A 323 -7.89 -21.28 -19.16
CA ALA A 323 -6.87 -20.76 -20.07
C ALA A 323 -5.90 -19.85 -19.31
N LYS A 324 -6.43 -18.92 -18.50
CA LYS A 324 -5.62 -18.07 -17.62
C LYS A 324 -4.82 -18.90 -16.59
N ALA A 325 -5.43 -19.94 -16.02
CA ALA A 325 -4.74 -20.89 -15.14
C ALA A 325 -3.56 -21.58 -15.83
N ALA A 326 -3.74 -22.02 -17.07
CA ALA A 326 -2.68 -22.67 -17.85
C ALA A 326 -1.56 -21.69 -18.20
N ASP A 327 -1.87 -20.44 -18.54
CA ASP A 327 -0.91 -19.40 -18.84
C ASP A 327 -0.08 -19.04 -17.62
N ALA A 328 -0.73 -18.81 -16.48
CA ALA A 328 -0.06 -18.54 -15.21
C ALA A 328 0.87 -19.70 -14.82
N ALA A 329 0.40 -20.94 -14.93
CA ALA A 329 1.22 -22.12 -14.63
C ALA A 329 2.44 -22.25 -15.55
N ALA A 330 2.29 -21.98 -16.85
CA ALA A 330 3.40 -22.04 -17.80
C ALA A 330 4.48 -21.01 -17.50
N ILE A 331 4.09 -19.76 -17.20
CA ILE A 331 5.02 -18.68 -16.82
C ILE A 331 5.69 -19.01 -15.48
N ALA A 332 4.92 -19.42 -14.47
CA ALA A 332 5.43 -19.78 -13.16
C ALA A 332 6.46 -20.91 -13.23
N GLN A 333 6.20 -21.93 -14.05
CA GLN A 333 7.13 -23.03 -14.29
C GLN A 333 8.42 -22.57 -14.95
N ALA A 334 8.33 -21.70 -15.97
CA ALA A 334 9.48 -21.18 -16.69
C ALA A 334 10.38 -20.32 -15.78
N LEU A 335 9.79 -19.50 -14.92
CA LEU A 335 10.49 -18.63 -13.98
C LEU A 335 10.88 -19.35 -12.67
N LYS A 336 10.38 -20.58 -12.44
CA LYS A 336 10.58 -21.37 -11.20
C LYS A 336 10.09 -20.62 -9.96
N ILE A 337 8.95 -19.97 -10.07
CA ILE A 337 8.29 -19.24 -8.98
C ILE A 337 6.98 -19.93 -8.59
N PRO A 338 6.51 -19.76 -7.35
CA PRO A 338 5.28 -20.44 -6.90
C PRO A 338 4.01 -19.80 -7.45
N ASN A 339 4.03 -18.51 -7.78
CA ASN A 339 2.83 -17.75 -8.15
C ASN A 339 3.15 -16.44 -8.86
N LEU A 340 2.17 -15.92 -9.61
CA LEU A 340 2.19 -14.62 -10.30
C LEU A 340 0.76 -14.12 -10.54
N ALA A 341 0.63 -12.84 -10.88
CA ALA A 341 -0.62 -12.27 -11.36
C ALA A 341 -0.52 -12.02 -12.88
N LEU A 342 -1.45 -12.58 -13.67
CA LEU A 342 -1.63 -12.14 -15.05
C LEU A 342 -2.23 -10.74 -15.02
N ILE A 343 -1.73 -9.84 -15.87
CA ILE A 343 -2.15 -8.43 -15.87
C ILE A 343 -2.96 -8.14 -17.14
N ASP A 344 -2.36 -8.35 -18.32
CA ASP A 344 -3.03 -8.07 -19.58
C ASP A 344 -2.78 -9.18 -20.62
N HIS A 345 -3.72 -9.25 -21.58
CA HIS A 345 -3.61 -10.08 -22.79
C HIS A 345 -3.76 -9.17 -24.01
N SER A 346 -2.94 -9.38 -25.05
CA SER A 346 -3.23 -8.76 -26.34
C SER A 346 -4.51 -9.33 -26.95
N ALA A 347 -5.22 -8.54 -27.76
CA ALA A 347 -6.47 -8.95 -28.40
C ALA A 347 -6.36 -10.23 -29.25
N ASP A 348 -5.16 -10.53 -29.77
CA ASP A 348 -4.89 -11.78 -30.50
C ASP A 348 -4.43 -12.94 -29.59
N GLY A 349 -4.35 -12.73 -28.28
CA GLY A 349 -3.93 -13.69 -27.26
C GLY A 349 -2.46 -14.14 -27.34
N LYS A 350 -1.61 -13.47 -28.16
CA LYS A 350 -0.24 -13.89 -28.35
C LYS A 350 0.72 -13.27 -27.34
N ARG A 351 0.42 -12.11 -26.81
CA ARG A 351 1.21 -11.41 -25.80
C ARG A 351 0.45 -11.35 -24.49
N ILE A 352 1.13 -11.74 -23.42
CA ILE A 352 0.56 -11.78 -22.07
C ILE A 352 1.55 -11.13 -21.13
N THR A 353 1.11 -10.17 -20.32
CA THR A 353 1.92 -9.63 -19.24
C THR A 353 1.57 -10.27 -17.91
N ALA A 354 2.59 -10.49 -17.09
CA ALA A 354 2.47 -11.10 -15.79
C ALA A 354 3.31 -10.36 -14.76
N LEU A 355 2.69 -9.96 -13.64
CA LEU A 355 3.38 -9.37 -12.50
C LEU A 355 3.88 -10.48 -11.59
N VAL A 356 5.18 -10.53 -11.45
CA VAL A 356 5.89 -11.50 -10.60
C VAL A 356 6.21 -10.84 -9.27
N ARG A 357 5.65 -11.39 -8.20
CA ARG A 357 5.90 -11.00 -6.82
C ARG A 357 6.63 -12.12 -6.10
N THR A 358 7.93 -11.97 -5.94
CA THR A 358 8.73 -12.92 -5.19
C THR A 358 8.94 -12.41 -3.77
N PRO A 359 8.67 -13.21 -2.72
CA PRO A 359 8.82 -12.76 -1.35
C PRO A 359 10.16 -12.07 -1.07
N GLY A 360 10.11 -10.82 -0.60
CA GLY A 360 11.29 -10.00 -0.29
C GLY A 360 12.08 -9.47 -1.49
N GLN A 361 11.62 -9.69 -2.72
CA GLN A 361 12.23 -9.14 -3.93
C GLN A 361 11.36 -8.05 -4.54
N PRO A 362 11.94 -7.11 -5.31
CA PRO A 362 11.18 -6.14 -6.09
C PRO A 362 10.20 -6.82 -7.04
N ASP A 363 9.06 -6.18 -7.27
CA ASP A 363 8.10 -6.66 -8.26
C ASP A 363 8.70 -6.50 -9.68
N ALA A 364 8.33 -7.42 -10.57
CA ALA A 364 8.75 -7.37 -11.96
C ALA A 364 7.61 -7.74 -12.90
N LEU A 365 7.41 -6.93 -13.95
CA LEU A 365 6.50 -7.24 -15.04
C LEU A 365 7.22 -8.03 -16.11
N TRP A 366 6.67 -9.18 -16.48
CA TRP A 366 7.20 -10.06 -17.52
C TRP A 366 6.25 -10.13 -18.70
N LEU A 367 6.81 -10.28 -19.90
CA LEU A 367 6.07 -10.50 -21.15
C LEU A 367 6.31 -11.92 -21.65
N LEU A 368 5.24 -12.70 -21.80
CA LEU A 368 5.21 -13.91 -22.61
C LEU A 368 4.80 -13.54 -24.05
N ASP A 369 5.68 -13.75 -25.00
CA ASP A 369 5.44 -13.50 -26.44
C ASP A 369 5.38 -14.81 -27.21
N ARG A 370 4.17 -15.23 -27.58
CA ARG A 370 3.87 -16.42 -28.37
C ARG A 370 3.91 -16.18 -29.88
N SER A 371 4.16 -14.94 -30.33
CA SER A 371 4.39 -14.66 -31.74
C SER A 371 5.74 -15.19 -32.22
N GLN A 372 6.64 -15.45 -31.28
CA GLN A 372 7.97 -16.02 -31.53
C GLN A 372 7.96 -17.56 -31.46
N SER A 373 8.94 -18.20 -32.08
CA SER A 373 9.08 -19.66 -32.04
C SER A 373 10.55 -20.03 -31.73
N PRO A 374 10.85 -20.58 -30.53
CA PRO A 374 9.92 -20.85 -29.42
C PRO A 374 9.37 -19.56 -28.81
N PRO A 375 8.26 -19.63 -28.04
CA PRO A 375 7.76 -18.49 -27.28
C PRO A 375 8.84 -17.88 -26.39
N ALA A 376 8.92 -16.54 -26.36
CA ALA A 376 9.88 -15.81 -25.55
C ALA A 376 9.24 -15.33 -24.24
N LEU A 377 10.01 -15.36 -23.16
CA LEU A 377 9.61 -14.82 -21.87
C LEU A 377 10.69 -13.85 -21.40
N ASN A 378 10.37 -12.56 -21.36
CA ASN A 378 11.32 -11.49 -21.08
C ASN A 378 10.78 -10.54 -19.99
N PRO A 379 11.64 -9.99 -19.11
CA PRO A 379 11.25 -8.90 -18.23
C PRO A 379 10.99 -7.64 -19.06
N LEU A 380 9.92 -6.90 -18.71
CA LEU A 380 9.62 -5.59 -19.29
C LEU A 380 10.00 -4.45 -18.34
N LEU A 381 9.67 -4.58 -17.07
CA LEU A 381 9.92 -3.60 -16.02
C LEU A 381 10.31 -4.33 -14.73
N THR A 382 11.16 -3.72 -13.95
CA THR A 382 11.53 -4.21 -12.61
C THR A 382 11.57 -3.00 -11.69
N ASP A 383 10.89 -3.08 -10.56
CA ASP A 383 10.95 -2.03 -9.55
C ASP A 383 12.35 -1.97 -8.92
N TYR A 384 12.79 -0.77 -8.54
CA TYR A 384 14.06 -0.55 -7.83
C TYR A 384 15.27 -1.18 -8.53
N GLU A 385 15.40 -1.00 -9.84
CA GLU A 385 16.49 -1.60 -10.66
C GLU A 385 17.89 -1.24 -10.16
N ASP A 386 18.04 -0.06 -9.55
CA ASP A 386 19.32 0.42 -9.00
C ASP A 386 19.69 -0.25 -7.66
N VAL A 387 18.80 -1.10 -7.09
CA VAL A 387 19.12 -1.89 -5.89
C VAL A 387 19.71 -3.23 -6.30
N PRO A 388 21.02 -3.47 -6.07
CA PRO A 388 21.66 -4.73 -6.46
C PRO A 388 21.00 -5.93 -5.75
N ALA A 389 20.66 -6.98 -6.46
CA ALA A 389 20.07 -8.19 -5.91
C ALA A 389 20.89 -8.79 -4.75
N SER A 390 22.22 -8.61 -4.76
CA SER A 390 23.12 -9.06 -3.69
C SER A 390 22.97 -8.28 -2.38
N SER A 391 22.31 -7.12 -2.39
CA SER A 391 22.06 -6.30 -1.20
C SER A 391 20.65 -6.51 -0.62
N ILE A 392 19.78 -7.24 -1.33
CA ILE A 392 18.41 -7.46 -0.91
C ILE A 392 18.36 -8.54 0.17
N ALA A 393 17.79 -8.19 1.31
CA ALA A 393 17.64 -9.09 2.45
C ALA A 393 16.20 -9.65 2.53
N THR A 394 16.08 -10.93 2.85
CA THR A 394 14.78 -11.57 3.03
C THR A 394 14.44 -11.65 4.52
N GLY A 395 13.27 -11.14 4.90
CA GLY A 395 12.74 -11.20 6.24
C GLY A 395 12.38 -12.62 6.68
N LYS A 396 12.30 -12.84 7.98
CA LYS A 396 11.89 -14.11 8.57
C LYS A 396 10.78 -13.88 9.59
N TRP A 397 9.72 -14.65 9.46
CA TRP A 397 8.65 -14.68 10.45
C TRP A 397 9.07 -15.36 11.74
N GLY A 398 8.63 -14.76 12.84
CA GLY A 398 8.71 -15.30 14.19
C GLY A 398 7.48 -14.91 14.99
N SER A 399 7.44 -15.26 16.25
CA SER A 399 6.42 -14.80 17.19
C SER A 399 6.92 -14.83 18.63
N PHE A 400 6.24 -14.09 19.49
CA PHE A 400 6.46 -14.14 20.93
C PHE A 400 5.12 -14.05 21.68
N THR A 401 5.14 -14.41 22.95
CA THR A 401 3.99 -14.25 23.83
C THR A 401 4.09 -12.90 24.54
N ALA A 402 3.12 -12.02 24.32
CA ALA A 402 3.01 -10.74 25.01
C ALA A 402 2.76 -10.94 26.51
N ARG A 403 2.95 -9.89 27.32
CA ARG A 403 2.81 -9.92 28.78
C ARG A 403 1.45 -10.39 29.29
N ASP A 404 0.42 -10.28 28.49
CA ASP A 404 -0.96 -10.72 28.77
C ASP A 404 -1.33 -12.08 28.16
N GLY A 405 -0.38 -12.76 27.52
CA GLY A 405 -0.53 -14.10 26.98
C GLY A 405 -0.91 -14.17 25.51
N LEU A 406 -1.17 -13.03 24.83
CA LEU A 406 -1.47 -13.02 23.41
C LEU A 406 -0.20 -13.35 22.59
N ASN A 407 -0.33 -14.24 21.58
CA ASN A 407 0.76 -14.51 20.67
C ASN A 407 0.84 -13.44 19.58
N ILE A 408 1.99 -12.74 19.51
CA ILE A 408 2.23 -11.62 18.58
C ILE A 408 3.21 -12.08 17.50
N PRO A 409 2.81 -12.11 16.23
CA PRO A 409 3.72 -12.35 15.11
C PRO A 409 4.68 -11.19 14.91
N VAL A 410 5.88 -11.47 14.44
CA VAL A 410 6.90 -10.48 14.10
C VAL A 410 7.59 -10.86 12.80
N LEU A 411 7.96 -9.86 12.02
CA LEU A 411 8.83 -10.03 10.87
C LEU A 411 10.20 -9.41 11.20
N VAL A 412 11.26 -10.19 11.08
CA VAL A 412 12.64 -9.76 11.36
C VAL A 412 13.46 -9.84 10.09
N THR A 413 14.05 -8.72 9.70
CA THR A 413 14.96 -8.64 8.55
C THR A 413 16.36 -8.26 9.03
N LEU A 414 17.34 -9.09 8.71
CA LEU A 414 18.75 -8.86 9.04
C LEU A 414 19.52 -8.44 7.78
N PRO A 415 20.56 -7.61 7.90
CA PRO A 415 21.47 -7.29 6.80
C PRO A 415 22.03 -8.56 6.13
N VAL A 416 22.29 -8.48 4.83
CA VAL A 416 22.97 -9.56 4.12
C VAL A 416 24.36 -9.75 4.72
N GLY A 417 24.69 -10.99 5.09
CA GLY A 417 25.96 -11.29 5.74
C GLY A 417 26.07 -10.78 7.18
N ALA A 418 24.95 -10.49 7.85
CA ALA A 418 24.96 -10.08 9.26
C ALA A 418 25.77 -11.05 10.14
N PRO A 419 26.55 -10.54 11.10
CA PRO A 419 27.33 -11.39 11.99
C PRO A 419 26.41 -12.22 12.91
N ASN A 420 26.89 -13.36 13.37
CA ASN A 420 26.22 -14.14 14.40
C ASN A 420 26.45 -13.54 15.81
N ALA A 421 26.09 -12.26 15.94
CA ALA A 421 26.21 -11.46 17.15
C ALA A 421 25.13 -10.38 17.15
N PRO A 422 24.74 -9.82 18.30
CA PRO A 422 23.81 -8.71 18.36
C PRO A 422 24.29 -7.50 17.56
N ILE A 423 23.38 -6.88 16.81
CA ILE A 423 23.62 -5.69 15.98
C ILE A 423 22.68 -4.54 16.38
N PRO A 424 22.91 -3.29 15.94
CA PRO A 424 21.92 -2.23 16.07
C PRO A 424 20.63 -2.54 15.30
N PHE A 425 19.47 -2.10 15.83
CA PHE A 425 18.16 -2.39 15.27
C PHE A 425 17.28 -1.13 15.13
N VAL A 426 16.36 -1.20 14.18
CA VAL A 426 15.21 -0.30 14.09
C VAL A 426 13.94 -1.12 14.29
N VAL A 427 13.13 -0.76 15.28
CA VAL A 427 11.77 -1.27 15.46
C VAL A 427 10.85 -0.40 14.62
N LEU A 428 10.13 -1.02 13.69
CA LEU A 428 9.36 -0.35 12.63
C LEU A 428 7.90 -0.81 12.66
N PRO A 429 7.05 -0.29 13.57
CA PRO A 429 5.61 -0.49 13.48
C PRO A 429 5.06 0.17 12.20
N TYR A 430 4.16 -0.52 11.49
CA TYR A 430 3.61 -0.04 10.22
C TYR A 430 2.65 1.14 10.38
N SER A 431 2.31 1.80 9.27
CA SER A 431 1.67 3.12 9.25
C SER A 431 0.18 3.15 9.59
N GLY A 432 -0.53 2.01 9.56
CA GLY A 432 -1.97 1.98 9.87
C GLY A 432 -2.30 0.89 10.87
N PRO A 433 -3.17 1.13 11.89
CA PRO A 433 -3.42 0.10 12.89
C PRO A 433 -4.21 -1.09 12.33
N ALA A 434 -5.10 -0.87 11.36
CA ALA A 434 -5.89 -1.90 10.68
C ALA A 434 -5.22 -2.35 9.37
N SER A 435 -3.95 -2.72 9.45
CA SER A 435 -3.15 -3.23 8.33
C SER A 435 -2.26 -4.38 8.83
N ARG A 436 -1.28 -4.78 8.05
CA ARG A 436 -0.23 -5.73 8.42
C ARG A 436 0.97 -5.61 7.50
N ASP A 437 2.12 -6.07 7.98
CA ASP A 437 3.23 -6.37 7.08
C ASP A 437 3.07 -7.76 6.45
N VAL A 438 3.59 -7.90 5.25
CA VAL A 438 3.74 -9.16 4.53
C VAL A 438 5.18 -9.31 4.06
N LEU A 439 5.58 -10.51 3.66
CA LEU A 439 6.92 -10.75 3.15
C LEU A 439 7.01 -10.27 1.69
N GLU A 440 7.21 -8.96 1.52
CA GLU A 440 7.38 -8.29 0.23
C GLU A 440 8.64 -7.41 0.23
N PHE A 441 8.99 -6.82 -0.89
CA PHE A 441 10.03 -5.81 -0.95
C PHE A 441 9.51 -4.50 -0.35
N ASN A 442 9.97 -4.19 0.86
CA ASN A 442 9.69 -2.91 1.50
C ASN A 442 10.92 -2.01 1.39
N TRP A 443 10.81 -0.92 0.63
CA TRP A 443 11.93 -0.02 0.31
C TRP A 443 12.61 0.54 1.57
N LEU A 444 11.84 0.90 2.62
CA LEU A 444 12.39 1.43 3.86
C LEU A 444 13.13 0.35 4.66
N VAL A 445 12.57 -0.86 4.74
CA VAL A 445 13.24 -2.01 5.37
C VAL A 445 14.54 -2.32 4.65
N GLN A 446 14.51 -2.42 3.30
CA GLN A 446 15.70 -2.71 2.49
C GLN A 446 16.75 -1.61 2.60
N PHE A 447 16.33 -0.35 2.63
CA PHE A 447 17.21 0.77 2.90
C PHE A 447 17.92 0.60 4.26
N LEU A 448 17.17 0.39 5.35
CA LEU A 448 17.71 0.25 6.70
C LEU A 448 18.69 -0.93 6.84
N VAL A 449 18.32 -2.09 6.28
CA VAL A 449 19.21 -3.28 6.34
C VAL A 449 20.46 -3.10 5.50
N SER A 450 20.40 -2.36 4.38
CA SER A 450 21.58 -2.03 3.58
C SER A 450 22.58 -1.15 4.32
N ARG A 451 22.13 -0.38 5.35
CA ARG A 451 22.97 0.43 6.25
C ARG A 451 23.51 -0.36 7.44
N GLY A 452 23.21 -1.67 7.51
CA GLY A 452 23.71 -2.56 8.56
C GLY A 452 22.81 -2.64 9.79
N TYR A 453 21.60 -2.07 9.78
CA TYR A 453 20.63 -2.21 10.86
C TYR A 453 19.77 -3.47 10.67
N GLY A 454 19.49 -4.20 11.74
CA GLY A 454 18.38 -5.14 11.73
C GLY A 454 17.05 -4.38 11.82
N VAL A 455 15.99 -4.93 11.24
CA VAL A 455 14.65 -4.35 11.32
C VAL A 455 13.68 -5.34 11.94
N LEU A 456 12.88 -4.86 12.91
CA LEU A 456 11.79 -5.60 13.54
C LEU A 456 10.46 -4.94 13.20
N GLN A 457 9.56 -5.67 12.57
CA GLN A 457 8.19 -5.26 12.24
C GLN A 457 7.20 -6.06 13.09
N PRO A 458 6.73 -5.53 14.22
CA PRO A 458 5.77 -6.22 15.08
C PRO A 458 4.35 -6.15 14.51
N GLN A 459 3.66 -7.28 14.44
CA GLN A 459 2.25 -7.36 14.08
C GLN A 459 1.42 -7.26 15.37
N PHE A 460 1.33 -6.04 15.93
CA PHE A 460 0.61 -5.80 17.18
C PHE A 460 -0.88 -6.11 17.04
N ARG A 461 -1.56 -6.37 18.17
CA ARG A 461 -3.03 -6.57 18.17
C ARG A 461 -3.75 -5.45 17.42
N GLY A 462 -4.81 -5.77 16.70
CA GLY A 462 -5.46 -4.85 15.76
C GLY A 462 -5.00 -5.05 14.31
N SER A 463 -3.88 -5.76 14.06
CA SER A 463 -3.44 -6.09 12.70
C SER A 463 -4.45 -6.99 12.01
N THR A 464 -4.73 -6.70 10.73
CA THR A 464 -5.64 -7.49 9.90
C THR A 464 -5.01 -8.82 9.45
N GLY A 465 -5.85 -9.80 9.11
CA GLY A 465 -5.38 -11.07 8.57
C GLY A 465 -4.97 -12.12 9.59
N TYR A 466 -5.07 -11.83 10.87
CA TYR A 466 -4.80 -12.77 11.98
C TYR A 466 -6.09 -13.26 12.66
N GLY A 467 -7.24 -12.92 12.10
CA GLY A 467 -8.56 -13.29 12.60
C GLY A 467 -9.26 -12.17 13.38
N ALA A 468 -10.59 -12.25 13.44
CA ALA A 468 -11.44 -11.20 14.01
C ALA A 468 -11.13 -10.89 15.49
N ASP A 469 -10.77 -11.91 16.28
CA ASP A 469 -10.44 -11.72 17.69
C ASP A 469 -9.14 -10.92 17.87
N PHE A 470 -8.12 -11.18 17.02
CA PHE A 470 -6.87 -10.46 17.05
C PHE A 470 -7.06 -9.00 16.61
N GLU A 471 -7.84 -8.78 15.56
CA GLU A 471 -8.20 -7.45 15.06
C GLU A 471 -9.01 -6.67 16.09
N SER A 472 -10.03 -7.30 16.68
CA SER A 472 -10.87 -6.69 17.71
C SER A 472 -10.12 -6.36 19.00
N ALA A 473 -9.08 -7.13 19.34
CA ALA A 473 -8.23 -6.88 20.51
C ALA A 473 -7.47 -5.55 20.44
N GLY A 474 -7.35 -4.94 19.24
CA GLY A 474 -6.77 -3.61 19.05
C GLY A 474 -7.75 -2.45 19.24
N LYS A 475 -9.07 -2.68 19.25
CA LYS A 475 -10.07 -1.61 19.36
C LYS A 475 -9.90 -0.84 20.67
N GLN A 476 -9.76 0.47 20.55
CA GLN A 476 -9.56 1.42 21.67
C GLN A 476 -8.32 1.11 22.53
N GLN A 477 -7.29 0.50 21.91
CA GLN A 477 -6.04 0.13 22.61
C GLN A 477 -4.81 0.93 22.15
N TRP A 478 -5.04 2.05 21.46
CA TRP A 478 -3.96 2.95 21.08
C TRP A 478 -3.22 3.48 22.31
N GLY A 479 -1.90 3.43 22.29
CA GLY A 479 -1.05 3.78 23.43
C GLY A 479 -1.17 2.85 24.65
N LEU A 480 -2.03 1.85 24.60
CA LEU A 480 -2.28 0.89 25.69
C LEU A 480 -1.72 -0.50 25.33
N ALA A 481 -2.58 -1.49 25.13
CA ALA A 481 -2.15 -2.86 24.86
C ALA A 481 -1.42 -2.99 23.51
N MET A 482 -1.81 -2.22 22.48
CA MET A 482 -1.10 -2.19 21.20
C MET A 482 0.34 -1.68 21.37
N GLN A 483 0.56 -0.64 22.17
CA GLN A 483 1.89 -0.15 22.48
C GLN A 483 2.70 -1.15 23.32
N ASN A 484 2.03 -1.86 24.23
CA ASN A 484 2.67 -2.93 25.01
C ASN A 484 3.20 -4.05 24.11
N ASP A 485 2.48 -4.42 23.04
CA ASP A 485 2.92 -5.42 22.08
C ASP A 485 4.22 -4.99 21.37
N VAL A 486 4.32 -3.72 20.95
CA VAL A 486 5.53 -3.14 20.34
C VAL A 486 6.71 -3.15 21.33
N THR A 487 6.46 -2.76 22.57
CA THR A 487 7.46 -2.78 23.64
C THR A 487 7.94 -4.20 23.94
N ASP A 488 7.01 -5.17 24.05
CA ASP A 488 7.34 -6.57 24.33
C ASP A 488 8.08 -7.21 23.16
N ALA A 489 7.74 -6.87 21.91
CA ALA A 489 8.49 -7.27 20.72
C ALA A 489 9.94 -6.78 20.77
N THR A 490 10.17 -5.54 21.20
CA THR A 490 11.52 -4.98 21.37
C THR A 490 12.30 -5.72 22.46
N ARG A 491 11.67 -6.00 23.59
CA ARG A 491 12.30 -6.77 24.68
C ARG A 491 12.59 -8.21 24.27
N TRP A 492 11.67 -8.84 23.54
CA TRP A 492 11.87 -10.18 22.96
C TRP A 492 13.10 -10.18 22.05
N LEU A 493 13.25 -9.19 21.15
CA LEU A 493 14.41 -9.08 20.26
C LEU A 493 15.74 -9.07 21.02
N VAL A 494 15.81 -8.32 22.13
CA VAL A 494 16.98 -8.30 23.02
C VAL A 494 17.19 -9.66 23.68
N SER A 495 16.13 -10.31 24.16
CA SER A 495 16.21 -11.63 24.80
C SER A 495 16.70 -12.72 23.84
N GLN A 496 16.39 -12.59 22.53
CA GLN A 496 16.91 -13.46 21.47
C GLN A 496 18.37 -13.18 21.11
N LYS A 497 18.99 -12.19 21.72
CA LYS A 497 20.37 -11.74 21.43
C LYS A 497 20.56 -11.31 19.97
N LEU A 498 19.52 -10.79 19.34
CA LEU A 498 19.58 -10.25 17.99
C LEU A 498 19.99 -8.76 18.01
N ALA A 499 19.48 -8.00 18.97
CA ALA A 499 19.76 -6.58 19.11
C ALA A 499 20.72 -6.27 20.27
N LEU A 500 21.56 -5.26 20.06
CA LEU A 500 22.34 -4.60 21.11
C LEU A 500 21.39 -3.76 21.98
N PRO A 501 21.29 -4.00 23.31
CA PRO A 501 20.27 -3.39 24.18
C PRO A 501 20.20 -1.84 24.12
N ASN A 502 21.33 -1.16 23.94
CA ASN A 502 21.39 0.31 23.90
C ASN A 502 21.54 0.88 22.49
N LYS A 503 21.25 0.09 21.47
CA LYS A 503 21.38 0.44 20.05
C LYS A 503 20.13 0.04 19.28
N ILE A 504 18.96 0.44 19.80
CA ILE A 504 17.65 0.21 19.19
C ILE A 504 16.99 1.57 19.05
N CYS A 505 16.65 1.97 17.82
CA CYS A 505 15.73 3.07 17.57
C CYS A 505 14.34 2.53 17.24
N ILE A 506 13.32 3.31 17.53
CA ILE A 506 11.97 3.07 17.06
C ILE A 506 11.62 4.12 16.01
N ALA A 507 11.08 3.69 14.86
CA ALA A 507 10.72 4.58 13.76
C ALA A 507 9.42 4.12 13.11
N GLY A 508 8.66 5.04 12.50
CA GLY A 508 7.46 4.67 11.75
C GLY A 508 6.77 5.89 11.17
N ALA A 509 5.81 5.62 10.26
CA ALA A 509 4.98 6.64 9.63
C ALA A 509 3.53 6.55 10.11
N GLY A 510 2.78 7.66 10.08
CA GLY A 510 1.38 7.69 10.49
C GLY A 510 1.15 7.15 11.90
N TYR A 511 0.36 6.06 12.03
CA TYR A 511 0.22 5.35 13.31
C TYR A 511 1.57 4.83 13.82
N GLY A 512 2.45 4.31 12.95
CA GLY A 512 3.79 3.87 13.35
C GLY A 512 4.64 5.01 13.91
N GLY A 513 4.47 6.23 13.41
CA GLY A 513 5.08 7.45 13.94
C GLY A 513 4.54 7.81 15.32
N TYR A 514 3.23 7.67 15.54
CA TYR A 514 2.60 7.76 16.86
C TYR A 514 3.19 6.73 17.82
N ALA A 515 3.24 5.46 17.41
CA ALA A 515 3.79 4.37 18.23
C ALA A 515 5.28 4.57 18.56
N ALA A 516 6.04 5.22 17.67
CA ALA A 516 7.45 5.56 17.92
C ALA A 516 7.58 6.61 19.02
N LEU A 517 6.78 7.66 18.99
CA LEU A 517 6.77 8.72 20.02
C LEU A 517 6.27 8.19 21.37
N GLU A 518 5.14 7.49 21.35
CA GLU A 518 4.52 6.91 22.55
C GLU A 518 5.42 5.85 23.20
N GLY A 519 6.09 5.01 22.39
CA GLY A 519 7.06 4.03 22.87
C GLY A 519 8.28 4.67 23.52
N ALA A 520 8.79 5.74 22.92
CA ALA A 520 9.93 6.50 23.46
C ALA A 520 9.58 7.23 24.76
N GLU A 521 8.34 7.70 24.90
CA GLU A 521 7.83 8.31 26.12
C GLU A 521 7.71 7.29 27.27
N LYS A 522 7.06 6.16 26.99
CA LYS A 522 6.76 5.13 28.00
C LYS A 522 7.98 4.34 28.43
N GLU A 523 8.93 4.15 27.53
CA GLU A 523 10.09 3.28 27.71
C GLU A 523 11.41 4.00 27.34
N PRO A 524 11.72 5.14 27.96
CA PRO A 524 12.86 5.98 27.56
C PRO A 524 14.23 5.29 27.72
N SER A 525 14.31 4.18 28.46
CA SER A 525 15.53 3.39 28.63
C SER A 525 15.65 2.25 27.61
N LEU A 526 14.59 1.94 26.85
CA LEU A 526 14.57 0.84 25.90
C LEU A 526 15.14 1.24 24.54
N TYR A 527 14.94 2.49 24.16
CA TYR A 527 15.32 3.03 22.87
C TYR A 527 16.47 4.04 22.96
N ALA A 528 17.35 4.05 21.96
CA ALA A 528 18.42 5.03 21.81
C ALA A 528 17.96 6.29 21.07
N CYS A 529 16.93 6.19 20.22
CA CYS A 529 16.33 7.29 19.48
C CYS A 529 14.92 6.92 18.97
N ALA A 530 14.15 7.95 18.57
CA ALA A 530 12.85 7.78 17.96
C ALA A 530 12.76 8.64 16.69
N ALA A 531 12.13 8.12 15.62
CA ALA A 531 11.83 8.87 14.41
C ALA A 531 10.34 8.73 14.06
N SER A 532 9.67 9.87 13.89
CA SER A 532 8.24 9.94 13.56
C SER A 532 8.07 10.63 12.23
N ILE A 533 7.51 9.90 11.26
CA ILE A 533 7.26 10.36 9.89
C ILE A 533 5.76 10.61 9.78
N ALA A 534 5.34 11.86 9.66
CA ALA A 534 3.93 12.26 9.73
C ALA A 534 3.17 11.54 10.85
N GLY A 535 3.77 11.45 12.05
CA GLY A 535 3.15 10.74 13.16
C GLY A 535 2.09 11.58 13.85
N ILE A 536 1.01 10.92 14.27
CA ILE A 536 -0.03 11.53 15.10
C ILE A 536 0.57 11.83 16.47
N SER A 537 0.33 13.03 17.03
CA SER A 537 0.86 13.42 18.34
C SER A 537 -0.22 13.88 19.33
N ASP A 538 -1.33 14.44 18.81
CA ASP A 538 -2.50 14.92 19.58
C ASP A 538 -3.74 14.18 19.10
N LEU A 539 -4.07 13.05 19.71
CA LEU A 539 -5.22 12.21 19.30
C LEU A 539 -6.56 12.94 19.39
N PRO A 540 -6.87 13.72 20.45
CA PRO A 540 -8.10 14.52 20.48
C PRO A 540 -8.24 15.47 19.30
N ALA A 541 -7.15 16.15 18.91
CA ALA A 541 -7.18 17.07 17.78
C ALA A 541 -7.32 16.32 16.46
N TRP A 542 -6.59 15.22 16.29
CA TRP A 542 -6.67 14.40 15.08
C TRP A 542 -8.08 13.82 14.88
N ILE A 543 -8.73 13.30 15.93
CA ILE A 543 -10.14 12.84 15.87
C ILE A 543 -11.09 14.00 15.53
N ALA A 544 -10.88 15.19 16.12
CA ALA A 544 -11.70 16.36 15.81
C ALA A 544 -11.58 16.80 14.35
N GLU A 545 -10.40 16.67 13.77
CA GLU A 545 -10.14 16.90 12.34
C GLU A 545 -10.81 15.82 11.48
N ARG A 546 -10.66 14.55 11.83
CA ARG A 546 -11.31 13.41 11.13
C ARG A 546 -12.82 13.49 11.14
N ASN A 547 -13.44 14.04 12.19
CA ASN A 547 -14.88 14.25 12.26
C ASN A 547 -15.44 15.20 11.18
N GLN A 548 -14.59 15.88 10.43
CA GLN A 548 -14.99 16.65 9.28
C GLN A 548 -15.18 15.79 8.02
N TYR A 549 -14.72 14.53 8.05
CA TYR A 549 -14.84 13.57 6.95
C TYR A 549 -15.98 12.57 7.18
N ALA A 550 -16.54 12.04 6.10
CA ALA A 550 -17.74 11.20 6.12
C ALA A 550 -17.58 9.86 6.85
N PHE A 551 -16.37 9.40 7.15
CA PHE A 551 -16.07 8.08 7.70
C PHE A 551 -15.50 8.10 9.12
N SER A 552 -15.61 9.21 9.81
CA SER A 552 -15.06 9.41 11.16
C SER A 552 -15.61 8.46 12.22
N ASP A 553 -16.82 7.93 12.05
CA ASP A 553 -17.45 7.01 13.02
C ASP A 553 -16.64 5.71 13.17
N THR A 554 -16.05 5.21 12.09
CA THR A 554 -15.17 4.04 12.12
C THR A 554 -13.88 4.33 12.89
N ASP A 555 -13.29 5.51 12.70
CA ASP A 555 -12.11 5.94 13.43
C ASP A 555 -12.41 6.05 14.94
N ILE A 556 -13.53 6.68 15.30
CA ILE A 556 -13.97 6.80 16.68
C ILE A 556 -14.23 5.42 17.31
N ALA A 557 -14.87 4.50 16.59
CA ALA A 557 -15.12 3.15 17.06
C ALA A 557 -13.83 2.38 17.36
N ASN A 558 -12.80 2.57 16.52
CA ASN A 558 -11.52 1.89 16.65
C ASN A 558 -10.56 2.54 17.67
N ILE A 559 -10.59 3.86 17.79
CA ILE A 559 -9.64 4.61 18.63
C ILE A 559 -10.25 5.01 19.97
N GLY A 560 -11.56 5.27 19.99
CA GLY A 560 -12.31 5.74 21.14
C GLY A 560 -12.67 7.22 21.04
N GLY A 561 -13.81 7.60 21.65
CA GLY A 561 -14.31 8.98 21.64
C GLY A 561 -14.06 9.76 22.94
N ASN A 562 -13.42 9.16 23.94
CA ASN A 562 -13.19 9.83 25.23
C ASN A 562 -11.94 10.74 25.13
N THR A 563 -12.17 12.04 24.99
CA THR A 563 -11.10 13.05 24.85
C THR A 563 -10.06 13.00 25.98
N GLY A 564 -10.48 12.73 27.23
CA GLY A 564 -9.55 12.63 28.35
C GLY A 564 -8.67 11.39 28.29
N ALA A 565 -9.23 10.24 27.89
CA ALA A 565 -8.46 9.00 27.68
C ALA A 565 -7.48 9.14 26.50
N LEU A 566 -7.91 9.77 25.42
CA LEU A 566 -7.07 10.02 24.24
C LEU A 566 -5.92 10.99 24.58
N ALA A 567 -6.18 12.06 25.34
CA ALA A 567 -5.16 12.99 25.77
C ALA A 567 -4.10 12.31 26.67
N ALA A 568 -4.48 11.31 27.45
CA ALA A 568 -3.55 10.57 28.32
C ALA A 568 -2.55 9.66 27.56
N VAL A 569 -2.82 9.40 26.28
CA VAL A 569 -1.95 8.62 25.38
C VAL A 569 -1.56 9.43 24.14
N SER A 570 -1.49 10.75 24.28
CA SER A 570 -1.07 11.68 23.22
C SER A 570 0.36 12.17 23.49
N PRO A 571 1.34 11.84 22.64
CA PRO A 571 2.75 12.14 22.89
C PRO A 571 3.07 13.63 23.10
N ASP A 572 2.34 14.55 22.46
CA ASP A 572 2.53 15.99 22.64
C ASP A 572 2.27 16.46 24.10
N ARG A 573 1.39 15.75 24.82
CA ARG A 573 1.03 16.04 26.23
C ARG A 573 2.10 15.60 27.21
N HIS A 574 3.00 14.74 26.78
CA HIS A 574 3.99 14.08 27.63
C HIS A 574 5.43 14.21 27.09
N ALA A 575 5.67 15.19 26.24
CA ALA A 575 6.98 15.45 25.63
C ALA A 575 8.11 15.63 26.68
N ASP A 576 7.77 16.03 27.91
CA ASP A 576 8.72 16.16 29.05
C ASP A 576 9.33 14.81 29.47
N LYS A 577 8.64 13.69 29.22
CA LYS A 577 9.13 12.34 29.57
C LYS A 577 10.12 11.78 28.55
N LEU A 578 10.17 12.30 27.33
CA LEU A 578 11.12 11.90 26.32
C LEU A 578 12.55 12.24 26.76
N GLN A 579 13.44 11.26 26.79
CA GLN A 579 14.82 11.40 27.24
C GLN A 579 15.86 11.08 26.17
N ILE A 580 15.40 10.75 24.97
CA ILE A 580 16.21 10.34 23.83
C ILE A 580 16.03 11.33 22.67
N PRO A 581 16.97 11.41 21.72
CA PRO A 581 16.82 12.22 20.52
C PRO A 581 15.59 11.81 19.71
N VAL A 582 14.88 12.80 19.16
CA VAL A 582 13.69 12.62 18.33
C VAL A 582 13.91 13.27 16.97
N LEU A 583 13.57 12.54 15.88
CA LEU A 583 13.47 13.06 14.53
C LEU A 583 12.00 13.13 14.15
N LEU A 584 11.55 14.30 13.72
CA LEU A 584 10.22 14.53 13.15
C LEU A 584 10.35 14.82 11.66
N ILE A 585 9.60 14.12 10.81
CA ILE A 585 9.54 14.38 9.37
C ILE A 585 8.07 14.54 8.99
N ALA A 586 7.73 15.61 8.25
CA ALA A 586 6.36 15.84 7.82
C ALA A 586 6.30 16.44 6.41
N PRO A 587 5.59 15.80 5.47
CA PRO A 587 5.14 16.43 4.24
C PRO A 587 4.13 17.52 4.54
N THR A 588 4.14 18.61 3.77
CA THR A 588 3.20 19.72 4.01
C THR A 588 1.82 19.50 3.38
N LYS A 589 1.70 18.50 2.50
CA LYS A 589 0.45 18.15 1.81
C LYS A 589 -0.10 16.78 2.22
N ASP A 590 0.24 16.30 3.43
CA ASP A 590 -0.38 15.08 3.96
C ASP A 590 -1.80 15.38 4.46
N TRP A 591 -2.78 14.71 3.89
CA TRP A 591 -4.18 14.86 4.26
C TRP A 591 -4.60 13.86 5.35
N ASP A 592 -3.89 12.75 5.51
CA ASP A 592 -4.20 11.71 6.51
C ASP A 592 -3.71 12.12 7.91
N VAL A 593 -2.48 12.63 7.97
CA VAL A 593 -1.92 13.20 9.18
C VAL A 593 -1.45 14.65 8.92
N PRO A 594 -2.32 15.63 9.14
CA PRO A 594 -2.00 17.03 8.89
C PRO A 594 -0.73 17.50 9.61
N ILE A 595 0.04 18.36 8.96
CA ILE A 595 1.33 18.89 9.44
C ILE A 595 1.24 19.50 10.85
N GLU A 596 0.06 19.92 11.27
CA GLU A 596 -0.24 20.46 12.59
C GLU A 596 0.07 19.48 13.70
N GLN A 597 -0.04 18.17 13.46
CA GLN A 597 0.35 17.13 14.40
C GLN A 597 1.86 17.19 14.70
N THR A 598 2.68 17.28 13.65
CA THR A 598 4.13 17.45 13.78
C THR A 598 4.51 18.77 14.42
N LYS A 599 3.87 19.89 14.05
CA LYS A 599 4.12 21.21 14.66
C LYS A 599 3.80 21.24 16.15
N LYS A 600 2.72 20.59 16.59
CA LYS A 600 2.39 20.47 18.02
C LYS A 600 3.46 19.68 18.77
N MET A 601 3.89 18.56 18.23
CA MET A 601 4.95 17.74 18.85
C MET A 601 6.27 18.50 18.93
N GLU A 602 6.68 19.16 17.85
CA GLU A 602 7.87 20.00 17.83
C GLU A 602 7.82 21.10 18.91
N ALA A 603 6.70 21.80 18.99
CA ALA A 603 6.51 22.85 20.01
C ALA A 603 6.58 22.29 21.43
N ALA A 604 5.96 21.12 21.67
CA ALA A 604 5.98 20.46 22.97
C ALA A 604 7.40 20.00 23.36
N LEU A 605 8.16 19.43 22.43
CA LEU A 605 9.56 19.03 22.66
C LEU A 605 10.45 20.24 22.97
N LYS A 606 10.33 21.32 22.21
CA LYS A 606 11.07 22.58 22.44
C LYS A 606 10.73 23.19 23.80
N ALA A 607 9.46 23.22 24.17
CA ALA A 607 9.00 23.73 25.46
C ALA A 607 9.56 22.89 26.63
N ALA A 608 9.69 21.58 26.44
CA ALA A 608 10.27 20.65 27.39
C ALA A 608 11.84 20.64 27.39
N GLY A 609 12.47 21.42 26.51
CA GLY A 609 13.94 21.47 26.39
C GLY A 609 14.57 20.17 25.90
N LYS A 610 13.86 19.41 25.04
CA LYS A 610 14.31 18.12 24.53
C LYS A 610 15.13 18.26 23.25
N THR A 611 15.95 17.25 22.97
CA THR A 611 16.74 17.17 21.74
C THR A 611 15.84 16.69 20.62
N GLU A 612 15.55 17.55 19.65
CA GLU A 612 14.74 17.26 18.49
C GLU A 612 15.39 17.75 17.19
N GLN A 613 15.06 17.09 16.09
CA GLN A 613 15.35 17.52 14.73
C GLN A 613 14.04 17.43 13.96
N THR A 614 13.67 18.49 13.23
CA THR A 614 12.44 18.51 12.43
C THR A 614 12.78 18.80 10.98
N LEU A 615 12.24 17.98 10.07
CA LEU A 615 12.29 18.14 8.62
C LEU A 615 10.89 18.32 8.08
N TYR A 616 10.58 19.50 7.57
CA TYR A 616 9.37 19.73 6.77
C TYR A 616 9.71 19.53 5.30
N LEU A 617 8.87 18.76 4.59
CA LEU A 617 8.99 18.51 3.16
C LEU A 617 7.97 19.42 2.44
N PRO A 618 8.39 20.61 1.94
CA PRO A 618 7.49 21.58 1.37
C PRO A 618 6.88 21.06 0.06
N ASP A 619 5.60 21.40 -0.16
CA ASP A 619 4.84 21.04 -1.36
C ASP A 619 4.87 19.55 -1.74
N ALA A 620 5.18 18.69 -0.77
CA ALA A 620 5.33 17.27 -0.97
C ALA A 620 4.22 16.48 -0.28
N ASP A 621 3.90 15.35 -0.87
CA ASP A 621 3.28 14.18 -0.26
C ASP A 621 4.31 13.02 -0.27
N PHE A 622 3.95 11.87 0.32
CA PHE A 622 4.85 10.71 0.39
C PHE A 622 5.08 9.98 -0.95
N TYR A 623 4.37 10.35 -1.99
CA TYR A 623 4.42 9.64 -3.28
C TYR A 623 5.58 10.14 -4.17
N ARG A 624 6.13 11.32 -3.90
CA ARG A 624 7.14 11.93 -4.74
C ARG A 624 8.54 11.44 -4.41
N PRO A 625 9.35 10.99 -5.39
CA PRO A 625 10.69 10.46 -5.17
C PRO A 625 11.62 11.40 -4.40
N ALA A 626 11.59 12.70 -4.69
CA ALA A 626 12.43 13.68 -3.99
C ALA A 626 12.08 13.82 -2.51
N ALA A 627 10.80 13.77 -2.15
CA ALA A 627 10.37 13.78 -0.75
C ALA A 627 10.88 12.52 -0.02
N ARG A 628 10.73 11.35 -0.65
CA ARG A 628 11.24 10.08 -0.13
C ARG A 628 12.75 10.09 0.02
N LEU A 629 13.48 10.63 -0.96
CA LEU A 629 14.94 10.78 -0.89
C LEU A 629 15.37 11.68 0.28
N ALA A 630 14.68 12.80 0.49
CA ALA A 630 14.96 13.71 1.61
C ALA A 630 14.69 13.02 2.96
N GLU A 631 13.61 12.27 3.07
CA GLU A 631 13.27 11.43 4.23
C GLU A 631 14.37 10.42 4.52
N LEU A 632 14.79 9.63 3.51
CA LEU A 632 15.84 8.62 3.66
C LEU A 632 17.18 9.22 4.11
N ASN A 633 17.58 10.36 3.54
CA ASN A 633 18.81 11.04 3.92
C ASN A 633 18.78 11.57 5.38
N ALA A 634 17.62 12.09 5.80
CA ALA A 634 17.43 12.52 7.19
C ALA A 634 17.50 11.35 8.17
N LEU A 635 16.79 10.25 7.85
CA LEU A 635 16.84 9.01 8.64
C LEU A 635 18.25 8.43 8.72
N GLU A 636 18.98 8.34 7.60
CA GLU A 636 20.36 7.82 7.57
C GLU A 636 21.27 8.61 8.50
N THR A 637 21.20 9.94 8.39
CA THR A 637 22.02 10.83 9.22
C THR A 637 21.68 10.67 10.70
N PHE A 638 20.39 10.68 11.03
CA PHE A 638 19.90 10.58 12.40
C PHE A 638 20.23 9.23 13.05
N LEU A 639 19.97 8.13 12.34
CA LEU A 639 20.29 6.78 12.85
C LEU A 639 21.80 6.58 13.01
N ALA A 640 22.60 7.08 12.05
CA ALA A 640 24.05 6.99 12.16
C ALA A 640 24.61 7.75 13.38
N GLN A 641 24.03 8.87 13.76
CA GLN A 641 24.43 9.62 14.95
C GLN A 641 24.14 8.87 16.26
N ASN A 642 23.01 8.13 16.31
CA ASN A 642 22.51 7.53 17.54
C ASN A 642 22.83 6.03 17.69
N LEU A 643 22.99 5.30 16.58
CA LEU A 643 23.19 3.84 16.57
C LEU A 643 24.62 3.40 16.23
N LYS A 644 25.54 4.29 15.81
CA LYS A 644 26.92 3.89 15.54
C LYS A 644 27.52 3.10 16.70
N THR A 645 28.10 1.95 16.40
CA THR A 645 29.03 1.24 17.26
C THR A 645 30.43 1.80 17.00
N ASN A 646 31.08 2.32 18.02
CA ASN A 646 32.48 2.75 17.95
C ASN A 646 33.40 1.58 17.58
#